data_33d80eb4e075df99bb7fc0e5a61c812f
#
_entry.id   33d80eb4e075df99bb7fc0e5a61c812f
#
_cell.length_a   1.000
_cell.length_b   1.000
_cell.length_c   1.000
_cell.angle_alpha   90.00
_cell.angle_beta   90.00
_cell.angle_gamma   90.00
#
_symmetry.space_group_name_H-M   'P 1'
#
loop_
_entity.id
_entity.type
_entity.pdbx_description
1 polymer ?
#
loop_
_entity_poly.entity_id
_entity_poly.type
_entity_poly.pdbx_seq_one_letter_code
_entity_poly.pdbx_strand_id
1 'polypeptide(L)'
;MPVVPLRGLVVMPYTLLSFDAGRDKSVAAIETAAENDGLVFLTAQKDPKLTDITAKQLYEIGCICKIKQVIKLPGDTVRVMAEGVCRALVDGFTGEEPFFSANLYSCDDEEQTDPEASSLRPLVSKKCRDYLELIGVNSLSEAFEVIEKSSDDTAYIFRLANITLKKYEDRQCFLEQEDSASRCITLLNIIAREQEFTKLSKRIEASVKQQIEKNQKEYFLREQIKAIRKELGENEETEADEFRARLKKRTFPDEIRIRLEKEIDRFATLPAGSHETPSLRTFIDCLLDMPYTEMSEDNLDIQNARRILDEDHYGLEKVKQRILEYLAVAKLTGKVNGQIICFAGPPGVGKTSVSASIAKALGRSFVRMSLGGIKDEAEIRGHRRTYIGAMPGRIISAMRQAGTVNPVILFDEIDKLSRDYNGDPAAAILEVLDGAQNFAFRDHFLEMPYDLSKVLFITTANNLADIPRPLLDRMEVIEVPSYLATEKIEIARQYLIPKQLEKHGLKKSMLTIGDEEISEIVNCYTREAGVRSLERCIAAVCRKAAVDIANGKKRIRLSKSKIKEYLGVSRYSFEPADKEPEIGLVNGLAWTSVGGELLEIEVEALKGTGQLQLTGSLGDVMQESARTAITCIRAHASELGLSDDFNQHTDIHIHVPEGAVPKDGPSAGISLMTAVASALTGIPVRARLAMTGEITLRDRVLAIGGLREKLLAAARAGITTVLLPEQNRKDIAEVPKDIIDALQIVFVHNAEEVLNQALVHMPDSKKILPVHEVMLVGAPA
;
A
#
# COMPACT_ATOMS: atom_id res chain seq x y z
N MET A 1 46.38 -14.66 -20.39
CA MET A 1 46.96 -13.34 -20.04
C MET A 1 46.22 -12.82 -18.79
N PRO A 2 46.91 -12.17 -17.83
CA PRO A 2 46.24 -11.50 -16.70
C PRO A 2 45.31 -10.37 -17.17
N VAL A 3 44.15 -10.29 -16.55
CA VAL A 3 43.08 -9.30 -16.88
C VAL A 3 42.85 -8.37 -15.69
N VAL A 4 42.87 -7.05 -15.94
CA VAL A 4 42.59 -6.04 -14.93
C VAL A 4 41.31 -5.27 -15.31
N PRO A 5 40.23 -5.38 -14.50
CA PRO A 5 39.02 -4.62 -14.71
C PRO A 5 39.19 -3.15 -14.35
N LEU A 6 38.85 -2.27 -15.27
CA LEU A 6 38.91 -0.81 -15.08
C LEU A 6 37.52 -0.26 -14.74
N ARG A 7 37.46 0.63 -13.75
CA ARG A 7 36.19 1.23 -13.30
C ARG A 7 36.01 2.61 -13.96
N GLY A 8 35.10 2.68 -14.94
CA GLY A 8 34.79 3.94 -15.64
C GLY A 8 35.96 4.50 -16.49
N LEU A 9 36.90 3.63 -16.87
CA LEU A 9 38.06 3.98 -17.69
C LEU A 9 38.20 2.97 -18.84
N VAL A 10 38.60 3.45 -20.00
CA VAL A 10 38.90 2.64 -21.18
C VAL A 10 40.25 3.07 -21.69
N VAL A 11 41.14 2.11 -21.92
CA VAL A 11 42.47 2.31 -22.53
C VAL A 11 42.35 2.12 -24.02
N MET A 12 43.01 2.99 -24.76
CA MET A 12 43.12 2.88 -26.21
C MET A 12 44.52 2.48 -26.62
N PRO A 13 44.69 1.74 -27.72
CA PRO A 13 45.99 1.49 -28.32
C PRO A 13 46.77 2.81 -28.55
N TYR A 14 48.09 2.75 -28.52
CA TYR A 14 49.01 3.88 -28.74
C TYR A 14 48.85 5.06 -27.76
N THR A 15 48.19 4.81 -26.59
CA THR A 15 47.99 5.83 -25.56
C THR A 15 48.57 5.40 -24.22
N LEU A 16 49.00 6.36 -23.43
CA LEU A 16 49.44 6.15 -22.05
C LEU A 16 48.31 6.42 -21.08
N LEU A 17 48.08 5.49 -20.17
CA LEU A 17 47.10 5.66 -19.07
C LEU A 17 47.79 5.42 -17.73
N SER A 18 47.49 6.28 -16.77
CA SER A 18 47.83 6.08 -15.37
C SER A 18 46.53 5.83 -14.59
N PHE A 19 46.44 4.74 -13.81
CA PHE A 19 45.29 4.39 -12.99
C PHE A 19 45.73 3.75 -11.68
N ASP A 20 44.86 3.81 -10.67
CA ASP A 20 45.09 3.23 -9.36
C ASP A 20 44.29 1.91 -9.25
N ALA A 21 44.96 0.85 -8.86
CA ALA A 21 44.36 -0.48 -8.61
C ALA A 21 44.45 -0.78 -7.11
N GLY A 22 43.27 -0.98 -6.49
CA GLY A 22 43.14 -1.26 -5.06
C GLY A 22 42.34 -2.52 -4.74
N ARG A 23 41.97 -3.33 -5.76
CA ARG A 23 41.34 -4.64 -5.56
C ARG A 23 42.40 -5.72 -5.54
N ASP A 24 42.34 -6.65 -4.59
CA ASP A 24 43.33 -7.72 -4.43
C ASP A 24 43.58 -8.48 -5.74
N LYS A 25 42.51 -8.85 -6.46
CA LYS A 25 42.59 -9.54 -7.77
C LYS A 25 43.29 -8.68 -8.83
N SER A 26 43.06 -7.37 -8.84
CA SER A 26 43.69 -6.46 -9.79
C SER A 26 45.18 -6.23 -9.47
N VAL A 27 45.52 -6.11 -8.19
CA VAL A 27 46.88 -5.98 -7.72
C VAL A 27 47.68 -7.23 -8.05
N ALA A 28 47.14 -8.42 -7.74
CA ALA A 28 47.77 -9.70 -8.07
C ALA A 28 48.00 -9.89 -9.59
N ALA A 29 47.01 -9.50 -10.40
CA ALA A 29 47.14 -9.54 -11.88
C ALA A 29 48.32 -8.63 -12.38
N ILE A 30 48.42 -7.44 -11.81
CA ILE A 30 49.46 -6.46 -12.18
C ILE A 30 50.87 -6.94 -11.73
N GLU A 31 50.99 -7.45 -10.51
CA GLU A 31 52.25 -7.99 -10.01
C GLU A 31 52.72 -9.17 -10.83
N THR A 32 51.81 -10.14 -11.12
CA THR A 32 52.10 -11.31 -11.99
C THR A 32 52.51 -10.86 -13.41
N ALA A 33 51.83 -9.85 -13.97
CA ALA A 33 52.18 -9.35 -15.31
C ALA A 33 53.53 -8.63 -15.28
N ALA A 34 53.87 -7.87 -14.24
CA ALA A 34 55.13 -7.17 -14.11
C ALA A 34 56.35 -8.09 -13.91
N GLU A 35 56.14 -9.27 -13.29
CA GLU A 35 57.18 -10.31 -13.10
C GLU A 35 57.46 -11.12 -14.38
N ASN A 36 56.52 -11.17 -15.32
CA ASN A 36 56.65 -11.87 -16.60
C ASN A 36 57.05 -10.90 -17.73
N ASP A 37 56.22 -10.83 -18.78
CA ASP A 37 56.50 -10.06 -20.01
C ASP A 37 56.10 -8.56 -19.88
N GLY A 38 55.55 -8.15 -18.75
CA GLY A 38 54.98 -6.82 -18.54
C GLY A 38 53.70 -6.52 -19.30
N LEU A 39 53.05 -7.58 -19.84
CA LEU A 39 51.81 -7.48 -20.63
C LEU A 39 50.58 -7.79 -19.75
N VAL A 40 49.57 -6.95 -19.85
CA VAL A 40 48.30 -7.07 -19.12
C VAL A 40 47.16 -6.69 -20.04
N PHE A 41 46.04 -7.37 -19.93
CA PHE A 41 44.82 -6.99 -20.64
C PHE A 41 43.95 -6.09 -19.74
N LEU A 42 43.66 -4.90 -20.23
CA LEU A 42 42.84 -3.92 -19.55
C LEU A 42 41.47 -3.81 -20.24
N THR A 43 40.43 -4.11 -19.51
CA THR A 43 39.05 -3.99 -20.02
C THR A 43 38.16 -3.26 -19.03
N ALA A 44 37.17 -2.53 -19.53
CA ALA A 44 36.23 -1.77 -18.70
C ALA A 44 35.13 -2.66 -18.10
N GLN A 45 34.60 -2.25 -16.95
CA GLN A 45 33.39 -2.82 -16.39
C GLN A 45 32.16 -2.25 -17.10
N LYS A 46 31.15 -3.11 -17.37
CA LYS A 46 29.86 -2.68 -17.96
C LYS A 46 29.09 -1.74 -17.02
N ASP A 47 29.15 -2.00 -15.70
CA ASP A 47 28.59 -1.09 -14.69
C ASP A 47 29.68 -0.65 -13.68
N PRO A 48 30.10 0.60 -13.67
CA PRO A 48 31.13 1.12 -12.75
C PRO A 48 30.70 1.14 -11.29
N LYS A 49 29.42 0.96 -10.97
CA LYS A 49 28.91 1.01 -9.59
C LYS A 49 29.13 -0.29 -8.82
N LEU A 50 29.33 -1.39 -9.52
CA LEU A 50 29.53 -2.71 -8.91
C LEU A 50 30.91 -2.81 -8.25
N THR A 51 30.93 -3.30 -7.02
CA THR A 51 32.16 -3.57 -6.25
C THR A 51 32.69 -4.97 -6.51
N ASP A 52 31.81 -5.96 -6.45
CA ASP A 52 32.12 -7.36 -6.76
C ASP A 52 31.74 -7.64 -8.20
N ILE A 53 32.71 -8.08 -8.98
CA ILE A 53 32.58 -8.29 -10.42
C ILE A 53 32.88 -9.74 -10.78
N THR A 54 32.09 -10.23 -11.75
CA THR A 54 32.31 -11.52 -12.42
C THR A 54 32.76 -11.28 -13.86
N ALA A 55 33.31 -12.30 -14.49
CA ALA A 55 33.76 -12.22 -15.89
C ALA A 55 32.69 -11.70 -16.87
N LYS A 56 31.40 -12.04 -16.63
CA LYS A 56 30.28 -11.61 -17.48
C LYS A 56 29.98 -10.09 -17.44
N GLN A 57 30.45 -9.41 -16.42
CA GLN A 57 30.25 -7.96 -16.21
C GLN A 57 31.39 -7.11 -16.83
N LEU A 58 32.33 -7.74 -17.49
CA LEU A 58 33.40 -7.09 -18.25
C LEU A 58 33.04 -6.99 -19.73
N TYR A 59 33.59 -5.97 -20.38
CA TYR A 59 33.50 -5.90 -21.83
C TYR A 59 34.44 -6.91 -22.45
N GLU A 60 34.05 -7.52 -23.56
CA GLU A 60 34.81 -8.55 -24.25
C GLU A 60 35.96 -7.95 -25.08
N ILE A 61 35.81 -6.69 -25.49
CA ILE A 61 36.85 -5.94 -26.21
C ILE A 61 37.55 -4.99 -25.24
N GLY A 62 38.86 -5.09 -25.21
CA GLY A 62 39.76 -4.24 -24.41
C GLY A 62 41.09 -4.01 -25.11
N CYS A 63 42.11 -3.59 -24.35
CA CYS A 63 43.43 -3.30 -24.85
C CYS A 63 44.49 -4.15 -24.14
N ILE A 64 45.37 -4.80 -24.90
CA ILE A 64 46.61 -5.33 -24.37
C ILE A 64 47.54 -4.17 -24.12
N CYS A 65 48.03 -4.07 -22.91
CA CYS A 65 48.87 -2.95 -22.47
C CYS A 65 50.20 -3.45 -21.93
N LYS A 66 51.24 -2.67 -22.16
CA LYS A 66 52.55 -2.88 -21.57
C LYS A 66 52.74 -2.01 -20.35
N ILE A 67 53.00 -2.61 -19.21
CA ILE A 67 53.27 -1.91 -17.97
C ILE A 67 54.63 -1.19 -18.09
N LYS A 68 54.63 0.11 -17.91
CA LYS A 68 55.86 0.95 -17.95
C LYS A 68 56.39 1.21 -16.55
N GLN A 69 55.52 1.43 -15.58
CA GLN A 69 55.88 1.71 -14.21
C GLN A 69 54.78 1.28 -13.24
N VAL A 70 55.20 0.75 -12.09
CA VAL A 70 54.35 0.38 -10.98
C VAL A 70 54.85 1.07 -9.73
N ILE A 71 54.00 1.81 -9.03
CA ILE A 71 54.31 2.54 -7.82
C ILE A 71 53.37 2.06 -6.73
N LYS A 72 53.93 1.54 -5.64
CA LYS A 72 53.10 1.16 -4.45
C LYS A 72 52.73 2.42 -3.67
N LEU A 73 51.45 2.57 -3.39
CA LEU A 73 50.86 3.64 -2.59
C LEU A 73 50.50 3.14 -1.18
N PRO A 74 50.34 4.00 -0.19
CA PRO A 74 49.85 3.60 1.13
C PRO A 74 48.46 2.93 1.05
N GLY A 75 48.23 1.80 1.73
CA GLY A 75 46.95 1.13 1.82
C GLY A 75 46.70 0.09 0.72
N ASP A 76 47.70 -0.72 0.39
CA ASP A 76 47.66 -1.85 -0.58
C ASP A 76 47.16 -1.47 -2.00
N THR A 77 47.19 -0.19 -2.32
CA THR A 77 46.85 0.34 -3.65
C THR A 77 48.10 0.52 -4.49
N VAL A 78 48.01 0.17 -5.78
CA VAL A 78 49.14 0.27 -6.73
C VAL A 78 48.76 1.23 -7.83
N ARG A 79 49.61 2.24 -8.08
CA ARG A 79 49.49 3.13 -9.23
C ARG A 79 50.27 2.51 -10.39
N VAL A 80 49.60 2.32 -11.50
CA VAL A 80 50.17 1.70 -12.70
C VAL A 80 50.16 2.69 -13.84
N MET A 81 51.29 2.82 -14.52
CA MET A 81 51.38 3.51 -15.81
C MET A 81 51.51 2.42 -16.89
N ALA A 82 50.52 2.34 -17.77
CA ALA A 82 50.50 1.36 -18.85
C ALA A 82 50.32 2.04 -20.20
N GLU A 83 50.98 1.50 -21.19
CA GLU A 83 50.87 1.92 -22.60
C GLU A 83 50.02 0.89 -23.36
N GLY A 84 48.96 1.34 -24.03
CA GLY A 84 48.16 0.49 -24.90
C GLY A 84 48.93 0.05 -26.13
N VAL A 85 49.04 -1.26 -26.33
CA VAL A 85 49.79 -1.87 -27.47
C VAL A 85 48.83 -2.14 -28.62
N CYS A 86 47.84 -3.00 -28.41
CA CYS A 86 46.89 -3.37 -29.44
C CYS A 86 45.52 -3.68 -28.82
N ARG A 87 44.50 -3.64 -29.64
CA ARG A 87 43.16 -4.07 -29.29
C ARG A 87 43.07 -5.59 -29.24
N ALA A 88 42.30 -6.13 -28.32
CA ALA A 88 42.10 -7.58 -28.23
C ALA A 88 40.68 -7.92 -27.81
N LEU A 89 40.22 -9.09 -28.32
CA LEU A 89 38.93 -9.70 -27.98
C LEU A 89 39.16 -10.89 -27.04
N VAL A 90 38.34 -11.03 -26.02
CA VAL A 90 38.33 -12.16 -25.10
C VAL A 90 37.64 -13.35 -25.78
N ASP A 91 38.34 -14.44 -25.99
CA ASP A 91 37.79 -15.71 -26.47
C ASP A 91 37.11 -16.51 -25.33
N GLY A 92 37.66 -16.38 -24.12
CA GLY A 92 37.11 -16.99 -22.93
C GLY A 92 37.95 -16.72 -21.71
N PHE A 93 37.31 -16.56 -20.57
CA PHE A 93 37.98 -16.45 -19.28
C PHE A 93 38.43 -17.83 -18.82
N THR A 94 39.70 -17.96 -18.47
CA THR A 94 40.32 -19.24 -18.05
C THR A 94 40.34 -19.43 -16.55
N GLY A 95 40.17 -18.35 -15.78
CA GLY A 95 40.10 -18.36 -14.31
C GLY A 95 39.70 -17.01 -13.72
N GLU A 96 39.12 -17.06 -12.52
CA GLU A 96 38.74 -15.88 -11.74
C GLU A 96 39.53 -15.75 -10.43
N GLU A 97 40.30 -16.77 -10.05
CA GLU A 97 41.15 -16.83 -8.86
C GLU A 97 42.56 -17.27 -9.23
N PRO A 98 43.65 -16.70 -8.71
CA PRO A 98 43.71 -15.55 -7.77
C PRO A 98 43.42 -14.20 -8.44
N PHE A 99 43.37 -14.13 -9.77
CA PHE A 99 43.02 -12.96 -10.57
C PHE A 99 42.28 -13.41 -11.85
N PHE A 100 41.62 -12.48 -12.52
CA PHE A 100 40.99 -12.78 -13.82
C PHE A 100 42.02 -13.07 -14.86
N SER A 101 41.90 -14.21 -15.53
CA SER A 101 42.74 -14.59 -16.64
C SER A 101 41.89 -15.00 -17.86
N ALA A 102 42.37 -14.64 -19.06
CA ALA A 102 41.63 -14.87 -20.28
C ALA A 102 42.55 -15.30 -21.45
N ASN A 103 41.98 -16.05 -22.37
CA ASN A 103 42.52 -16.26 -23.70
C ASN A 103 42.08 -15.07 -24.58
N LEU A 104 43.03 -14.53 -25.32
CA LEU A 104 42.82 -13.31 -26.10
C LEU A 104 43.19 -13.55 -27.55
N TYR A 105 42.37 -13.00 -28.45
CA TYR A 105 42.71 -12.82 -29.84
C TYR A 105 43.19 -11.36 -30.02
N SER A 106 44.42 -11.16 -30.51
CA SER A 106 44.86 -9.86 -30.94
C SER A 106 44.04 -9.45 -32.17
N CYS A 107 43.41 -8.31 -32.10
CA CYS A 107 42.77 -7.67 -33.23
C CYS A 107 43.82 -6.74 -33.84
N ASP A 108 44.79 -7.31 -34.57
CA ASP A 108 45.79 -6.52 -35.29
C ASP A 108 45.06 -5.80 -36.44
N ASP A 109 45.01 -4.49 -36.34
CA ASP A 109 44.70 -3.67 -37.48
C ASP A 109 45.96 -3.75 -38.41
N GLU A 110 45.93 -4.70 -39.40
CA GLU A 110 46.99 -4.80 -40.40
C GLU A 110 47.23 -3.42 -40.99
N GLU A 111 48.51 -3.08 -41.26
CA GLU A 111 48.97 -1.82 -41.88
C GLU A 111 48.43 -1.61 -43.33
N GLN A 112 47.21 -2.03 -43.62
CA GLN A 112 46.53 -1.67 -44.85
C GLN A 112 45.92 -0.27 -44.66
N THR A 113 46.52 0.71 -45.36
CA THR A 113 45.91 2.02 -45.56
C THR A 113 44.47 1.81 -46.08
N ASP A 114 43.51 1.90 -45.17
CA ASP A 114 42.09 1.85 -45.52
C ASP A 114 41.78 3.14 -46.32
N PRO A 115 41.46 3.03 -47.63
CA PRO A 115 41.23 4.21 -48.46
C PRO A 115 40.05 5.03 -47.98
N GLU A 116 39.06 4.38 -47.33
CA GLU A 116 37.88 5.07 -46.76
C GLU A 116 38.24 5.85 -45.52
N ALA A 117 39.00 5.27 -44.57
CA ALA A 117 39.48 5.95 -43.39
C ALA A 117 40.34 7.15 -43.74
N SER A 118 41.28 7.00 -44.70
CA SER A 118 42.15 8.10 -45.17
C SER A 118 41.34 9.23 -45.81
N SER A 119 40.22 8.94 -46.49
CA SER A 119 39.32 9.94 -47.04
C SER A 119 38.53 10.72 -45.98
N LEU A 120 38.22 10.09 -44.86
CA LEU A 120 37.49 10.67 -43.71
C LEU A 120 38.39 11.50 -42.78
N ARG A 121 39.73 11.29 -42.80
CA ARG A 121 40.68 11.96 -41.91
C ARG A 121 40.58 13.48 -41.91
N PRO A 122 40.48 14.21 -43.06
CA PRO A 122 40.32 15.66 -43.05
C PRO A 122 39.03 16.14 -42.38
N LEU A 123 37.94 15.38 -42.54
CA LEU A 123 36.64 15.69 -41.93
C LEU A 123 36.70 15.49 -40.42
N VAL A 124 37.27 14.36 -39.97
CA VAL A 124 37.47 14.05 -38.54
C VAL A 124 38.33 15.10 -37.89
N SER A 125 39.48 15.45 -38.50
CA SER A 125 40.39 16.50 -38.01
C SER A 125 39.66 17.82 -37.84
N LYS A 126 38.93 18.28 -38.84
CA LYS A 126 38.16 19.53 -38.76
C LYS A 126 37.13 19.52 -37.66
N LYS A 127 36.32 18.44 -37.56
CA LYS A 127 35.28 18.34 -36.54
C LYS A 127 35.82 18.25 -35.12
N CYS A 128 36.93 17.56 -34.92
CA CYS A 128 37.61 17.50 -33.63
C CYS A 128 38.17 18.88 -33.23
N ARG A 129 38.79 19.61 -34.17
CA ARG A 129 39.26 20.96 -33.95
C ARG A 129 38.15 21.90 -33.54
N ASP A 130 37.03 21.94 -34.32
CA ASP A 130 35.86 22.76 -34.03
C ASP A 130 35.29 22.46 -32.61
N TYR A 131 35.32 21.16 -32.20
CA TYR A 131 34.85 20.75 -30.88
C TYR A 131 35.81 21.19 -29.76
N LEU A 132 37.13 21.02 -29.92
CA LEU A 132 38.12 21.43 -28.93
C LEU A 132 38.12 22.97 -28.75
N GLU A 133 37.98 23.74 -29.80
CA GLU A 133 37.80 25.19 -29.74
C GLU A 133 36.51 25.58 -29.00
N LEU A 134 35.41 24.84 -29.25
CA LEU A 134 34.13 25.07 -28.57
C LEU A 134 34.25 24.84 -27.07
N ILE A 135 35.04 23.84 -26.62
CA ILE A 135 35.29 23.58 -25.19
C ILE A 135 36.20 24.65 -24.59
N GLY A 136 37.13 25.23 -25.36
CA GLY A 136 37.99 26.32 -24.93
C GLY A 136 39.14 25.88 -24.00
N VAL A 137 39.64 24.64 -24.13
CA VAL A 137 40.76 24.13 -23.32
C VAL A 137 42.05 24.15 -24.13
N ASN A 138 42.89 25.15 -23.88
CA ASN A 138 44.12 25.38 -24.66
C ASN A 138 45.06 24.18 -24.67
N SER A 139 45.22 23.45 -23.57
CA SER A 139 46.10 22.28 -23.48
C SER A 139 45.66 21.13 -24.40
N LEU A 140 44.35 20.97 -24.65
CA LEU A 140 43.83 19.96 -25.59
C LEU A 140 44.08 20.38 -27.05
N SER A 141 44.00 21.66 -27.36
CA SER A 141 44.29 22.19 -28.70
C SER A 141 45.78 22.03 -29.05
N GLU A 142 46.71 22.24 -28.12
CA GLU A 142 48.15 21.97 -28.29
C GLU A 142 48.44 20.48 -28.52
N ALA A 143 47.82 19.60 -27.71
CA ALA A 143 47.91 18.14 -27.90
C ALA A 143 47.38 17.70 -29.26
N PHE A 144 46.31 18.28 -29.74
CA PHE A 144 45.73 18.02 -31.05
C PHE A 144 46.70 18.35 -32.20
N GLU A 145 47.39 19.48 -32.15
CA GLU A 145 48.37 19.87 -33.17
C GLU A 145 49.57 18.88 -33.27
N VAL A 146 49.94 18.29 -32.15
CA VAL A 146 51.01 17.26 -32.13
C VAL A 146 50.49 15.96 -32.77
N ILE A 147 49.25 15.54 -32.47
CA ILE A 147 48.66 14.34 -33.02
C ILE A 147 48.42 14.48 -34.54
N GLU A 148 47.99 15.64 -35.00
CA GLU A 148 47.72 15.91 -36.43
C GLU A 148 48.94 15.69 -37.33
N LYS A 149 50.15 15.85 -36.80
CA LYS A 149 51.43 15.61 -37.53
C LYS A 149 51.82 14.13 -37.61
N SER A 150 51.03 13.20 -37.01
CA SER A 150 51.32 11.77 -37.08
C SER A 150 51.14 11.25 -38.50
N SER A 151 52.08 10.42 -38.96
CA SER A 151 52.02 9.75 -40.28
C SER A 151 51.29 8.41 -40.25
N ASP A 152 51.10 7.85 -39.06
CA ASP A 152 50.41 6.59 -38.83
C ASP A 152 48.92 6.87 -38.63
N ASP A 153 48.06 6.43 -39.58
CA ASP A 153 46.63 6.68 -39.58
C ASP A 153 45.92 5.92 -38.44
N THR A 154 46.37 4.73 -38.10
CA THR A 154 45.77 3.94 -37.01
C THR A 154 46.09 4.55 -35.65
N ALA A 155 47.35 4.88 -35.38
CA ALA A 155 47.71 5.54 -34.15
C ALA A 155 47.08 6.94 -34.04
N TYR A 156 46.90 7.64 -35.16
CA TYR A 156 46.28 8.94 -35.23
C TYR A 156 44.83 8.92 -34.69
N ILE A 157 44.00 8.01 -35.17
CA ILE A 157 42.59 7.99 -34.80
C ILE A 157 42.38 7.61 -33.31
N PHE A 158 43.16 6.66 -32.77
CA PHE A 158 43.12 6.31 -31.36
C PHE A 158 43.58 7.43 -30.43
N ARG A 159 44.65 8.11 -30.76
CA ARG A 159 45.16 9.28 -30.01
C ARG A 159 44.19 10.45 -30.05
N LEU A 160 43.52 10.65 -31.19
CA LEU A 160 42.53 11.69 -31.38
C LEU A 160 41.28 11.40 -30.55
N ALA A 161 40.77 10.16 -30.59
CA ALA A 161 39.68 9.70 -29.78
C ALA A 161 39.95 9.84 -28.27
N ASN A 162 41.19 9.56 -27.84
CA ASN A 162 41.60 9.66 -26.44
C ASN A 162 41.50 11.09 -25.89
N ILE A 163 41.79 12.12 -26.69
CA ILE A 163 41.70 13.54 -26.26
C ILE A 163 40.29 14.11 -26.42
N THR A 164 39.49 13.60 -27.34
CA THR A 164 38.16 14.13 -27.66
C THR A 164 37.04 13.45 -26.89
N LEU A 165 37.10 12.15 -26.65
CA LEU A 165 36.09 11.35 -25.96
C LEU A 165 36.28 11.43 -24.44
N LYS A 166 35.29 11.98 -23.72
CA LYS A 166 35.35 12.14 -22.25
C LYS A 166 34.66 10.99 -21.51
N LYS A 167 33.54 10.49 -22.03
CA LYS A 167 32.77 9.43 -21.39
C LYS A 167 33.35 8.06 -21.69
N TYR A 168 33.43 7.19 -20.70
CA TYR A 168 33.98 5.84 -20.86
C TYR A 168 33.13 4.99 -21.78
N GLU A 169 31.79 5.16 -21.77
CA GLU A 169 30.88 4.46 -22.67
C GLU A 169 31.16 4.80 -24.14
N ASP A 170 31.40 6.08 -24.43
CA ASP A 170 31.74 6.52 -25.79
C ASP A 170 33.11 6.00 -26.23
N ARG A 171 34.09 5.95 -25.31
CA ARG A 171 35.39 5.34 -25.56
C ARG A 171 35.30 3.86 -25.85
N GLN A 172 34.42 3.12 -25.11
CA GLN A 172 34.21 1.71 -25.31
C GLN A 172 33.50 1.45 -26.64
N CYS A 173 32.45 2.18 -26.94
CA CYS A 173 31.73 2.10 -28.22
C CYS A 173 32.67 2.33 -29.43
N PHE A 174 33.63 3.30 -29.29
CA PHE A 174 34.65 3.55 -30.28
C PHE A 174 35.66 2.39 -30.40
N LEU A 175 36.10 1.81 -29.27
CA LEU A 175 37.07 0.72 -29.23
C LEU A 175 36.46 -0.59 -29.82
N GLU A 176 35.17 -0.79 -29.77
CA GLU A 176 34.46 -1.96 -30.27
C GLU A 176 34.31 -1.99 -31.80
N GLN A 177 34.55 -0.86 -32.49
CA GLN A 177 34.44 -0.82 -33.95
C GLN A 177 35.53 -1.67 -34.60
N GLU A 178 35.16 -2.44 -35.63
CA GLU A 178 36.04 -3.45 -36.25
C GLU A 178 37.08 -2.83 -37.15
N ASP A 179 36.74 -1.83 -37.95
CA ASP A 179 37.57 -1.22 -38.97
C ASP A 179 37.82 0.30 -38.70
N SER A 180 38.84 0.85 -39.37
CA SER A 180 39.23 2.25 -39.19
C SER A 180 38.20 3.24 -39.73
N ALA A 181 37.47 2.92 -40.77
CA ALA A 181 36.41 3.77 -41.31
C ALA A 181 35.23 3.87 -40.34
N SER A 182 34.77 2.75 -39.79
CA SER A 182 33.71 2.70 -38.76
C SER A 182 34.10 3.44 -37.50
N ARG A 183 35.37 3.40 -37.09
CA ARG A 183 35.90 4.23 -35.97
C ARG A 183 35.83 5.72 -36.28
N CYS A 184 36.19 6.13 -37.49
CA CYS A 184 36.07 7.53 -37.94
C CYS A 184 34.62 8.01 -37.90
N ILE A 185 33.67 7.21 -38.42
CA ILE A 185 32.23 7.53 -38.44
C ILE A 185 31.69 7.60 -36.99
N THR A 186 32.05 6.66 -36.14
CA THR A 186 31.63 6.64 -34.73
C THR A 186 32.14 7.87 -33.97
N LEU A 187 33.41 8.23 -34.18
CA LEU A 187 34.00 9.43 -33.60
C LEU A 187 33.27 10.69 -34.07
N LEU A 188 32.99 10.83 -35.37
CA LEU A 188 32.23 11.96 -35.91
C LEU A 188 30.86 12.09 -35.31
N ASN A 189 30.12 10.99 -35.16
CA ASN A 189 28.78 10.97 -34.58
C ASN A 189 28.81 11.42 -33.10
N ILE A 190 29.75 10.88 -32.32
CA ILE A 190 29.90 11.24 -30.91
C ILE A 190 30.23 12.72 -30.76
N ILE A 191 31.21 13.23 -31.57
CA ILE A 191 31.60 14.63 -31.53
C ILE A 191 30.45 15.54 -31.96
N ALA A 192 29.68 15.18 -32.99
CA ALA A 192 28.53 15.98 -33.41
C ALA A 192 27.49 16.10 -32.27
N ARG A 193 27.19 15.01 -31.58
CA ARG A 193 26.29 14.97 -30.42
C ARG A 193 26.82 15.87 -29.28
N GLU A 194 28.10 15.75 -28.93
CA GLU A 194 28.72 16.54 -27.86
C GLU A 194 28.82 18.04 -28.23
N GLN A 195 29.03 18.36 -29.51
CA GLN A 195 28.99 19.75 -29.99
C GLN A 195 27.57 20.38 -29.82
N GLU A 196 26.53 19.67 -30.19
CA GLU A 196 25.16 20.15 -30.01
C GLU A 196 24.81 20.35 -28.54
N PHE A 197 25.16 19.38 -27.70
CA PHE A 197 24.97 19.48 -26.25
C PHE A 197 25.69 20.68 -25.65
N THR A 198 26.98 20.89 -26.03
CA THR A 198 27.80 22.02 -25.55
C THR A 198 27.23 23.35 -26.00
N LYS A 199 26.76 23.45 -27.25
CA LYS A 199 26.11 24.68 -27.75
C LYS A 199 24.82 24.99 -27.04
N LEU A 200 24.00 23.95 -26.75
CA LEU A 200 22.75 24.10 -25.99
C LEU A 200 23.05 24.57 -24.56
N SER A 201 24.00 23.94 -23.88
CA SER A 201 24.40 24.34 -22.51
C SER A 201 24.84 25.80 -22.46
N LYS A 202 25.69 26.23 -23.38
CA LYS A 202 26.13 27.65 -23.47
C LYS A 202 24.98 28.62 -23.72
N ARG A 203 24.00 28.23 -24.55
CA ARG A 203 22.76 29.05 -24.77
C ARG A 203 21.93 29.18 -23.51
N ILE A 204 21.77 28.07 -22.76
CA ILE A 204 21.04 28.04 -21.48
C ILE A 204 21.77 28.95 -20.47
N GLU A 205 23.08 28.82 -20.31
CA GLU A 205 23.86 29.65 -19.40
C GLU A 205 23.78 31.15 -19.75
N ALA A 206 23.85 31.51 -21.03
CA ALA A 206 23.69 32.88 -21.49
C ALA A 206 22.27 33.42 -21.21
N SER A 207 21.25 32.59 -21.43
CA SER A 207 19.84 32.96 -21.15
C SER A 207 19.64 33.18 -19.65
N VAL A 208 20.15 32.28 -18.80
CA VAL A 208 20.08 32.40 -17.33
C VAL A 208 20.79 33.68 -16.86
N LYS A 209 21.97 33.97 -17.37
CA LYS A 209 22.73 35.19 -17.03
C LYS A 209 21.96 36.46 -17.41
N GLN A 210 21.37 36.48 -18.61
CA GLN A 210 20.55 37.62 -19.07
C GLN A 210 19.29 37.80 -18.21
N GLN A 211 18.68 36.68 -17.77
CA GLN A 211 17.52 36.71 -16.88
C GLN A 211 17.87 37.27 -15.50
N ILE A 212 19.04 36.89 -14.98
CA ILE A 212 19.55 37.39 -13.69
C ILE A 212 19.79 38.89 -13.76
N GLU A 213 20.45 39.40 -14.83
CA GLU A 213 20.71 40.83 -15.02
C GLU A 213 19.40 41.63 -15.13
N LYS A 214 18.39 41.08 -15.85
CA LYS A 214 17.08 41.70 -15.96
C LYS A 214 16.34 41.75 -14.61
N ASN A 215 16.39 40.70 -13.83
CA ASN A 215 15.79 40.65 -12.50
C ASN A 215 16.47 41.61 -11.53
N GLN A 216 17.81 41.78 -11.59
CA GLN A 216 18.52 42.77 -10.75
C GLN A 216 18.11 44.20 -11.11
N LYS A 217 17.94 44.52 -12.38
CA LYS A 217 17.51 45.85 -12.81
C LYS A 217 16.05 46.14 -12.40
N GLU A 218 15.17 45.18 -12.52
CA GLU A 218 13.80 45.27 -11.99
C GLU A 218 13.77 45.46 -10.48
N TYR A 219 14.61 44.73 -9.74
CA TYR A 219 14.72 44.89 -8.30
C TYR A 219 15.15 46.32 -7.90
N PHE A 220 16.16 46.87 -8.56
CA PHE A 220 16.63 48.24 -8.30
C PHE A 220 15.54 49.29 -8.55
N LEU A 221 14.79 49.18 -9.63
CA LEU A 221 13.68 50.06 -9.94
C LEU A 221 12.53 49.95 -8.89
N ARG A 222 12.26 48.77 -8.38
CA ARG A 222 11.27 48.55 -7.34
C ARG A 222 11.69 49.15 -6.00
N GLU A 223 12.96 49.03 -5.63
CA GLU A 223 13.47 49.70 -4.41
C GLU A 223 13.42 51.23 -4.51
N GLN A 224 13.61 51.78 -5.70
CA GLN A 224 13.40 53.25 -5.89
C GLN A 224 11.92 53.64 -5.70
N ILE A 225 10.99 52.89 -6.25
CA ILE A 225 9.55 53.11 -6.07
C ILE A 225 9.16 53.01 -4.59
N LYS A 226 9.75 52.02 -3.88
CA LYS A 226 9.50 51.81 -2.43
C LYS A 226 10.05 52.99 -1.59
N ALA A 227 11.24 53.50 -1.97
CA ALA A 227 11.82 54.69 -1.31
C ALA A 227 10.92 55.92 -1.51
N ILE A 228 10.42 56.15 -2.71
CA ILE A 228 9.51 57.25 -3.02
C ILE A 228 8.20 57.15 -2.22
N ARG A 229 7.61 55.92 -2.14
CA ARG A 229 6.39 55.69 -1.31
C ARG A 229 6.65 55.94 0.19
N LYS A 230 7.83 55.55 0.69
CA LYS A 230 8.23 55.83 2.08
C LYS A 230 8.37 57.31 2.37
N GLU A 231 8.86 58.11 1.42
CA GLU A 231 8.90 59.59 1.56
C GLU A 231 7.51 60.23 1.47
N LEU A 232 6.53 59.60 0.81
CA LEU A 232 5.15 60.04 0.74
C LEU A 232 4.33 59.72 1.98
N GLY A 233 4.92 59.05 2.99
CA GLY A 233 4.25 58.82 4.30
C GLY A 233 3.21 57.70 4.29
N GLU A 234 3.19 56.81 3.27
CA GLU A 234 2.33 55.63 3.21
C GLU A 234 2.91 54.48 4.06
N ASN A 235 2.97 54.69 5.38
CA ASN A 235 3.43 53.69 6.36
C ASN A 235 2.23 52.98 7.02
N GLU A 236 1.29 52.46 6.26
CA GLU A 236 0.47 51.33 6.74
C GLU A 236 1.17 50.07 6.32
N GLU A 237 1.47 49.19 7.29
CA GLU A 237 1.89 47.80 6.99
C GLU A 237 0.82 47.18 6.09
N THR A 238 1.11 47.09 4.81
CA THR A 238 0.17 46.49 3.84
C THR A 238 0.17 44.99 4.04
N GLU A 239 -0.96 44.33 3.77
CA GLU A 239 -1.03 42.83 3.79
C GLU A 239 0.12 42.20 2.94
N ALA A 240 0.57 42.89 1.89
CA ALA A 240 1.71 42.47 1.09
C ALA A 240 3.02 42.44 1.90
N ASP A 241 3.20 43.37 2.84
CA ASP A 241 4.39 43.44 3.71
C ASP A 241 4.33 42.31 4.77
N GLU A 242 3.15 41.97 5.28
CA GLU A 242 2.94 40.82 6.13
C GLU A 242 3.32 39.51 5.38
N PHE A 243 2.89 39.35 4.13
CA PHE A 243 3.28 38.20 3.31
C PHE A 243 4.78 38.14 3.08
N ARG A 244 5.42 39.26 2.79
CA ARG A 244 6.89 39.34 2.65
C ARG A 244 7.61 39.01 3.97
N ALA A 245 7.08 39.42 5.10
CA ALA A 245 7.60 39.10 6.42
C ALA A 245 7.50 37.61 6.72
N ARG A 246 6.37 36.97 6.36
CA ARG A 246 6.18 35.50 6.48
C ARG A 246 7.10 34.74 5.56
N LEU A 247 7.30 35.22 4.31
CA LEU A 247 8.21 34.62 3.35
C LEU A 247 9.66 34.61 3.85
N LYS A 248 10.11 35.66 4.54
CA LYS A 248 11.46 35.76 5.12
C LYS A 248 11.65 34.86 6.35
N LYS A 249 10.60 34.50 7.06
CA LYS A 249 10.67 33.68 8.30
C LYS A 249 10.88 32.19 8.04
N ARG A 250 10.58 31.69 6.82
CA ARG A 250 10.64 30.27 6.47
C ARG A 250 11.53 30.06 5.26
N THR A 251 12.12 28.88 5.17
CA THR A 251 12.91 28.48 4.01
C THR A 251 12.02 27.84 2.96
N PHE A 252 12.06 28.34 1.74
CA PHE A 252 11.31 27.83 0.60
C PHE A 252 12.27 27.38 -0.50
N PRO A 253 11.90 26.36 -1.30
CA PRO A 253 12.60 26.07 -2.55
C PRO A 253 12.61 27.30 -3.47
N ASP A 254 13.68 27.46 -4.25
CA ASP A 254 13.85 28.67 -5.07
C ASP A 254 12.71 28.93 -6.03
N GLU A 255 12.15 27.88 -6.66
CA GLU A 255 11.00 28.00 -7.57
C GLU A 255 9.76 28.54 -6.86
N ILE A 256 9.48 28.05 -5.66
CA ILE A 256 8.34 28.48 -4.84
C ILE A 256 8.54 29.92 -4.38
N ARG A 257 9.77 30.26 -3.94
CA ARG A 257 10.09 31.61 -3.49
C ARG A 257 9.91 32.63 -4.62
N ILE A 258 10.44 32.35 -5.81
CA ILE A 258 10.28 33.23 -6.97
C ILE A 258 8.80 33.39 -7.34
N ARG A 259 8.03 32.31 -7.27
CA ARG A 259 6.58 32.38 -7.53
C ARG A 259 5.85 33.21 -6.49
N LEU A 260 6.14 33.01 -5.18
CA LEU A 260 5.56 33.78 -4.10
C LEU A 260 5.89 35.28 -4.22
N GLU A 261 7.16 35.64 -4.46
CA GLU A 261 7.56 37.01 -4.67
C GLU A 261 6.76 37.67 -5.80
N LYS A 262 6.63 36.98 -6.92
CA LYS A 262 5.85 37.46 -8.07
C LYS A 262 4.36 37.66 -7.75
N GLU A 263 3.73 36.72 -7.05
CA GLU A 263 2.30 36.82 -6.74
C GLU A 263 2.04 37.85 -5.62
N ILE A 264 2.96 38.01 -4.67
CA ILE A 264 2.88 39.07 -3.65
C ILE A 264 3.04 40.46 -4.29
N ASP A 265 3.94 40.61 -5.26
CA ASP A 265 4.10 41.86 -5.98
C ASP A 265 2.86 42.17 -6.85
N ARG A 266 2.26 41.14 -7.45
CA ARG A 266 0.99 41.27 -8.16
C ARG A 266 -0.14 41.70 -7.19
N PHE A 267 -0.19 41.09 -6.00
CA PHE A 267 -1.17 41.44 -4.97
C PHE A 267 -1.01 42.91 -4.54
N ALA A 268 0.22 43.40 -4.35
CA ALA A 268 0.51 44.75 -3.99
C ALA A 268 0.11 45.80 -5.06
N THR A 269 0.01 45.38 -6.33
CA THR A 269 -0.34 46.28 -7.45
C THR A 269 -1.82 46.26 -7.83
N LEU A 270 -2.60 45.31 -7.29
CA LEU A 270 -4.02 45.21 -7.58
C LEU A 270 -4.80 46.37 -6.93
N PRO A 271 -5.79 46.96 -7.65
CA PRO A 271 -6.66 47.99 -7.07
C PRO A 271 -7.47 47.44 -5.88
N ALA A 272 -7.66 48.26 -4.86
CA ALA A 272 -8.53 47.92 -3.75
C ALA A 272 -9.96 47.63 -4.24
N GLY A 273 -10.47 46.41 -3.95
CA GLY A 273 -11.79 45.95 -4.41
C GLY A 273 -11.81 45.16 -5.71
N SER A 274 -10.65 44.78 -6.28
CA SER A 274 -10.59 43.85 -7.41
C SER A 274 -11.17 42.50 -7.03
N HIS A 275 -11.96 41.87 -7.94
CA HIS A 275 -12.51 40.54 -7.76
C HIS A 275 -11.44 39.42 -7.68
N GLU A 276 -10.23 39.71 -8.13
CA GLU A 276 -9.10 38.76 -8.05
C GLU A 276 -8.41 38.73 -6.67
N THR A 277 -8.52 39.82 -5.90
CA THR A 277 -7.80 39.98 -4.61
C THR A 277 -8.07 38.83 -3.61
N PRO A 278 -9.33 38.40 -3.36
CA PRO A 278 -9.60 37.29 -2.43
C PRO A 278 -9.00 35.96 -2.88
N SER A 279 -9.07 35.64 -4.18
CA SER A 279 -8.51 34.40 -4.72
C SER A 279 -6.98 34.41 -4.65
N LEU A 280 -6.34 35.53 -4.98
CA LEU A 280 -4.89 35.69 -4.93
C LEU A 280 -4.39 35.66 -3.47
N ARG A 281 -5.11 36.28 -2.53
CA ARG A 281 -4.83 36.17 -1.09
C ARG A 281 -4.84 34.73 -0.62
N THR A 282 -5.92 33.98 -0.92
CA THR A 282 -6.04 32.56 -0.56
C THR A 282 -4.91 31.73 -1.16
N PHE A 283 -4.49 32.04 -2.38
CA PHE A 283 -3.38 31.37 -3.05
C PHE A 283 -2.04 31.64 -2.35
N ILE A 284 -1.73 32.90 -2.04
CA ILE A 284 -0.49 33.27 -1.34
C ILE A 284 -0.47 32.65 0.06
N ASP A 285 -1.56 32.74 0.81
CA ASP A 285 -1.70 32.11 2.13
C ASP A 285 -1.49 30.59 2.03
N CYS A 286 -2.10 29.94 1.04
CA CYS A 286 -1.94 28.51 0.83
C CYS A 286 -0.47 28.14 0.60
N LEU A 287 0.23 28.84 -0.29
CA LEU A 287 1.65 28.59 -0.58
C LEU A 287 2.54 28.89 0.64
N LEU A 288 2.27 29.96 1.40
CA LEU A 288 3.05 30.31 2.60
C LEU A 288 2.87 29.30 3.74
N ASP A 289 1.69 28.68 3.84
CA ASP A 289 1.37 27.70 4.89
C ASP A 289 1.80 26.26 4.54
N MET A 290 2.05 25.97 3.27
CA MET A 290 2.49 24.63 2.86
C MET A 290 3.86 24.27 3.44
N PRO A 291 4.04 23.03 3.92
CA PRO A 291 5.36 22.53 4.31
C PRO A 291 6.17 22.14 3.08
N TYR A 292 7.39 22.62 2.97
CA TYR A 292 8.32 22.25 1.87
C TYR A 292 9.59 21.58 2.39
N THR A 293 10.04 21.98 3.56
CA THR A 293 11.30 21.51 4.17
C THR A 293 11.10 20.95 5.58
N GLU A 294 10.01 21.31 6.22
CA GLU A 294 9.69 20.90 7.59
C GLU A 294 9.40 19.40 7.65
N MET A 295 10.26 18.65 8.30
CA MET A 295 10.17 17.20 8.41
C MET A 295 10.15 16.76 9.87
N SER A 296 9.25 15.85 10.23
CA SER A 296 9.28 15.18 11.53
C SER A 296 10.39 14.14 11.54
N GLU A 297 11.08 13.99 12.66
CA GLU A 297 12.04 12.90 12.85
C GLU A 297 11.29 11.58 13.10
N ASP A 298 11.57 10.57 12.31
CA ASP A 298 10.92 9.28 12.40
C ASP A 298 11.46 8.48 13.59
N ASN A 299 10.58 8.11 14.49
CA ASN A 299 10.89 7.17 15.57
C ASN A 299 10.65 5.73 15.09
N LEU A 300 11.72 5.04 14.71
CA LEU A 300 11.69 3.65 14.24
C LEU A 300 12.05 2.64 15.34
N ASP A 301 11.77 2.98 16.61
CA ASP A 301 11.90 2.03 17.72
C ASP A 301 10.69 1.10 17.78
N ILE A 302 10.91 -0.17 17.40
CA ILE A 302 9.89 -1.21 17.34
C ILE A 302 9.31 -1.51 18.73
N GLN A 303 10.12 -1.43 19.80
CA GLN A 303 9.65 -1.67 21.16
C GLN A 303 8.75 -0.55 21.64
N ASN A 304 9.12 0.70 21.35
CA ASN A 304 8.26 1.84 21.65
C ASN A 304 6.95 1.78 20.85
N ALA A 305 7.01 1.42 19.57
CA ALA A 305 5.82 1.26 18.73
C ALA A 305 4.89 0.17 19.29
N ARG A 306 5.43 -0.99 19.69
CA ARG A 306 4.66 -2.06 20.33
C ARG A 306 3.98 -1.58 21.61
N ARG A 307 4.73 -0.89 22.48
CA ARG A 307 4.18 -0.34 23.73
C ARG A 307 3.01 0.62 23.47
N ILE A 308 3.14 1.53 22.50
CA ILE A 308 2.07 2.48 22.15
C ILE A 308 0.84 1.74 21.61
N LEU A 309 1.02 0.75 20.73
CA LEU A 309 -0.08 -0.04 20.18
C LEU A 309 -0.79 -0.85 21.27
N ASP A 310 -0.05 -1.38 22.26
CA ASP A 310 -0.61 -2.15 23.38
C ASP A 310 -1.33 -1.24 24.39
N GLU A 311 -0.82 -0.03 24.61
CA GLU A 311 -1.46 0.98 25.47
C GLU A 311 -2.76 1.54 24.85
N ASP A 312 -2.80 1.72 23.53
CA ASP A 312 -3.94 2.35 22.85
C ASP A 312 -5.02 1.33 22.39
N HIS A 313 -4.66 0.03 22.24
CA HIS A 313 -5.56 -0.98 21.67
C HIS A 313 -5.49 -2.31 22.40
N TYR A 314 -6.64 -2.84 22.79
CA TYR A 314 -6.77 -4.19 23.33
C TYR A 314 -6.85 -5.24 22.22
N GLY A 315 -6.15 -6.37 22.38
CA GLY A 315 -6.15 -7.44 21.39
C GLY A 315 -5.51 -7.02 20.05
N LEU A 316 -6.10 -7.44 18.95
CA LEU A 316 -5.67 -7.16 17.58
C LEU A 316 -4.21 -7.62 17.28
N GLU A 317 -3.77 -8.75 17.87
CA GLU A 317 -2.37 -9.20 17.82
C GLU A 317 -1.84 -9.34 16.39
N LYS A 318 -2.64 -9.92 15.47
CA LYS A 318 -2.26 -10.06 14.05
C LYS A 318 -2.06 -8.70 13.38
N VAL A 319 -2.94 -7.74 13.67
CA VAL A 319 -2.87 -6.37 13.12
C VAL A 319 -1.61 -5.65 13.65
N LYS A 320 -1.39 -5.72 14.96
CA LYS A 320 -0.19 -5.15 15.61
C LYS A 320 1.09 -5.78 15.05
N GLN A 321 1.11 -7.09 14.90
CA GLN A 321 2.26 -7.82 14.36
C GLN A 321 2.60 -7.33 12.94
N ARG A 322 1.60 -7.19 12.06
CA ARG A 322 1.80 -6.68 10.70
C ARG A 322 2.31 -5.24 10.68
N ILE A 323 1.80 -4.40 11.56
CA ILE A 323 2.29 -3.02 11.72
C ILE A 323 3.77 -3.01 12.15
N LEU A 324 4.14 -3.86 13.11
CA LEU A 324 5.53 -3.97 13.58
C LEU A 324 6.46 -4.52 12.49
N GLU A 325 6.02 -5.47 11.68
CA GLU A 325 6.75 -5.96 10.51
C GLU A 325 6.99 -4.84 9.50
N TYR A 326 5.97 -4.04 9.19
CA TYR A 326 6.11 -2.87 8.32
C TYR A 326 7.13 -1.86 8.86
N LEU A 327 7.06 -1.53 10.16
CA LEU A 327 8.00 -0.63 10.81
C LEU A 327 9.43 -1.20 10.85
N ALA A 328 9.58 -2.52 10.99
CA ALA A 328 10.87 -3.18 10.95
C ALA A 328 11.52 -3.08 9.56
N VAL A 329 10.74 -3.28 8.49
CA VAL A 329 11.21 -3.09 7.11
C VAL A 329 11.59 -1.64 6.88
N ALA A 330 10.77 -0.69 7.33
CA ALA A 330 11.07 0.74 7.23
C ALA A 330 12.39 1.11 7.95
N LYS A 331 12.65 0.52 9.13
CA LYS A 331 13.90 0.69 9.88
C LYS A 331 15.11 0.16 9.12
N LEU A 332 15.00 -0.99 8.47
CA LEU A 332 16.10 -1.63 7.74
C LEU A 332 16.39 -0.90 6.41
N THR A 333 15.37 -0.42 5.74
CA THR A 333 15.50 0.27 4.45
C THR A 333 15.83 1.76 4.58
N GLY A 334 15.64 2.33 5.78
CA GLY A 334 15.74 3.78 6.02
C GLY A 334 14.64 4.59 5.34
N LYS A 335 13.59 3.94 4.84
CA LYS A 335 12.45 4.58 4.13
C LYS A 335 11.15 4.05 4.68
N VAL A 336 10.26 4.95 5.09
CA VAL A 336 8.90 4.62 5.56
C VAL A 336 7.91 4.50 4.38
N ASN A 337 8.38 4.68 3.15
CA ASN A 337 7.56 4.79 1.95
C ASN A 337 7.62 3.51 1.10
N GLY A 338 6.49 3.12 0.51
CA GLY A 338 6.45 2.09 -0.53
C GLY A 338 5.17 1.26 -0.58
N GLN A 339 4.58 0.90 0.55
CA GLN A 339 3.33 0.14 0.58
C GLN A 339 2.22 0.94 1.24
N ILE A 340 1.05 0.93 0.64
CA ILE A 340 -0.15 1.57 1.16
C ILE A 340 -0.86 0.56 2.04
N ILE A 341 -0.97 0.84 3.33
CA ILE A 341 -1.68 -0.03 4.27
C ILE A 341 -3.19 0.23 4.15
N CYS A 342 -3.97 -0.83 3.93
CA CYS A 342 -5.42 -0.77 3.95
C CYS A 342 -5.98 -1.59 5.11
N PHE A 343 -6.60 -0.93 6.08
CA PHE A 343 -7.34 -1.62 7.14
C PHE A 343 -8.77 -1.91 6.69
N ALA A 344 -9.07 -3.18 6.46
CA ALA A 344 -10.38 -3.66 6.05
C ALA A 344 -11.11 -4.34 7.21
N GLY A 345 -12.40 -4.11 7.36
CA GLY A 345 -13.22 -4.77 8.38
C GLY A 345 -14.45 -3.97 8.77
N PRO A 346 -15.30 -4.50 9.65
CA PRO A 346 -16.58 -3.89 9.98
C PRO A 346 -16.41 -2.52 10.66
N PRO A 347 -17.47 -1.70 10.68
CA PRO A 347 -17.42 -0.39 11.32
C PRO A 347 -17.24 -0.50 12.84
N GLY A 348 -16.47 0.42 13.42
CA GLY A 348 -16.30 0.52 14.87
C GLY A 348 -15.27 -0.41 15.50
N VAL A 349 -14.48 -1.15 14.71
CA VAL A 349 -13.41 -2.04 15.21
C VAL A 349 -12.07 -1.31 15.47
N GLY A 350 -12.01 0.00 15.30
CA GLY A 350 -10.80 0.77 15.65
C GLY A 350 -9.86 1.06 14.50
N LYS A 351 -10.23 0.86 13.22
CA LYS A 351 -9.36 1.13 12.06
C LYS A 351 -8.73 2.52 12.08
N THR A 352 -9.54 3.55 12.29
CA THR A 352 -9.08 4.95 12.35
C THR A 352 -8.18 5.21 13.56
N SER A 353 -8.46 4.61 14.72
CA SER A 353 -7.64 4.79 15.93
C SER A 353 -6.29 4.08 15.82
N VAL A 354 -6.23 2.89 15.21
CA VAL A 354 -4.98 2.18 14.93
C VAL A 354 -4.08 3.03 14.02
N SER A 355 -4.65 3.64 12.99
CA SER A 355 -3.91 4.55 12.10
C SER A 355 -3.32 5.76 12.83
N ALA A 356 -4.06 6.33 13.78
CA ALA A 356 -3.56 7.42 14.62
C ALA A 356 -2.43 6.96 15.56
N SER A 357 -2.53 5.74 16.11
CA SER A 357 -1.47 5.16 16.96
C SER A 357 -0.20 4.85 16.17
N ILE A 358 -0.29 4.47 14.90
CA ILE A 358 0.88 4.34 14.00
C ILE A 358 1.58 5.69 13.84
N ALA A 359 0.82 6.76 13.57
CA ALA A 359 1.39 8.10 13.45
C ALA A 359 2.07 8.55 14.75
N LYS A 360 1.44 8.29 15.90
CA LYS A 360 1.99 8.55 17.25
C LYS A 360 3.28 7.78 17.48
N ALA A 361 3.33 6.50 17.09
CA ALA A 361 4.50 5.65 17.22
C ALA A 361 5.67 6.14 16.36
N LEU A 362 5.41 6.61 15.15
CA LEU A 362 6.39 7.19 14.24
C LEU A 362 6.82 8.62 14.62
N GLY A 363 6.08 9.32 15.48
CA GLY A 363 6.30 10.74 15.78
C GLY A 363 5.89 11.67 14.65
N ARG A 364 5.03 11.23 13.72
CA ARG A 364 4.56 12.00 12.57
C ARG A 364 3.23 12.69 12.84
N SER A 365 3.01 13.82 12.20
CA SER A 365 1.68 14.49 12.18
C SER A 365 0.64 13.57 11.55
N PHE A 366 -0.56 13.53 12.12
CA PHE A 366 -1.67 12.70 11.64
C PHE A 366 -2.81 13.55 11.10
N VAL A 367 -3.22 13.31 9.87
CA VAL A 367 -4.38 13.95 9.26
C VAL A 367 -5.35 12.90 8.73
N ARG A 368 -6.62 13.05 9.07
CA ARG A 368 -7.69 12.20 8.57
C ARG A 368 -8.47 12.89 7.47
N MET A 369 -8.64 12.24 6.34
CA MET A 369 -9.46 12.68 5.22
C MET A 369 -10.53 11.62 4.92
N SER A 370 -11.80 11.95 5.10
CA SER A 370 -12.90 11.06 4.70
C SER A 370 -13.13 11.17 3.21
N LEU A 371 -13.15 10.02 2.54
CA LEU A 371 -13.47 9.90 1.11
C LEU A 371 -14.95 9.58 0.87
N GLY A 372 -15.70 9.23 1.93
CA GLY A 372 -17.12 8.98 1.84
C GLY A 372 -17.91 10.21 1.42
N GLY A 373 -18.64 10.11 0.30
CA GLY A 373 -19.46 11.19 -0.24
C GLY A 373 -18.75 12.11 -1.23
N ILE A 374 -17.47 11.89 -1.53
CA ILE A 374 -16.77 12.59 -2.60
C ILE A 374 -17.27 12.05 -3.95
N LYS A 375 -17.73 12.97 -4.81
CA LYS A 375 -18.25 12.67 -6.13
C LYS A 375 -17.48 13.36 -7.24
N ASP A 376 -16.80 14.46 -6.92
CA ASP A 376 -16.07 15.30 -7.89
C ASP A 376 -14.57 15.16 -7.68
N GLU A 377 -13.82 14.93 -8.76
CA GLU A 377 -12.36 14.94 -8.78
C GLU A 377 -11.79 16.28 -8.26
N ALA A 378 -12.50 17.38 -8.52
CA ALA A 378 -12.10 18.71 -8.08
C ALA A 378 -12.03 18.85 -6.54
N GLU A 379 -12.76 18.04 -5.78
CA GLU A 379 -12.60 18.03 -4.32
C GLU A 379 -11.21 17.52 -3.90
N ILE A 380 -10.62 16.60 -4.67
CA ILE A 380 -9.31 16.02 -4.39
C ILE A 380 -8.19 16.91 -4.92
N ARG A 381 -8.31 17.34 -6.20
CA ARG A 381 -7.29 18.10 -6.94
C ARG A 381 -7.46 19.61 -6.91
N GLY A 382 -8.54 20.13 -6.28
CA GLY A 382 -8.83 21.55 -6.25
C GLY A 382 -9.48 22.08 -7.53
N HIS A 383 -9.96 23.29 -7.47
CA HIS A 383 -10.58 24.00 -8.58
C HIS A 383 -9.58 24.92 -9.25
N ARG A 384 -9.67 25.10 -10.57
CA ARG A 384 -8.81 26.06 -11.27
C ARG A 384 -9.04 27.47 -10.73
N ARG A 385 -7.95 28.18 -10.48
CA ARG A 385 -7.94 29.53 -9.86
C ARG A 385 -8.77 30.58 -10.61
N THR A 386 -9.10 30.33 -11.86
CA THR A 386 -9.94 31.22 -12.69
C THR A 386 -11.40 31.26 -12.28
N TYR A 387 -11.86 30.30 -11.46
CA TYR A 387 -13.24 30.27 -10.98
C TYR A 387 -13.38 31.07 -9.68
N ILE A 388 -14.50 31.82 -9.56
CA ILE A 388 -14.84 32.52 -8.32
C ILE A 388 -15.09 31.50 -7.22
N GLY A 389 -14.39 31.63 -6.08
CA GLY A 389 -14.49 30.68 -4.97
C GLY A 389 -13.63 29.43 -5.13
N ALA A 390 -12.67 29.43 -6.06
CA ALA A 390 -11.70 28.35 -6.21
C ALA A 390 -10.93 28.12 -4.90
N MET A 391 -10.77 26.84 -4.52
CA MET A 391 -10.06 26.39 -3.33
C MET A 391 -9.08 25.28 -3.66
N PRO A 392 -8.00 25.11 -2.90
CA PRO A 392 -7.09 23.98 -3.04
C PRO A 392 -7.82 22.67 -2.75
N GLY A 393 -7.35 21.60 -3.34
CA GLY A 393 -7.87 20.26 -3.12
C GLY A 393 -7.65 19.78 -1.67
N ARG A 394 -8.38 18.75 -1.32
CA ARG A 394 -8.31 18.17 0.04
C ARG A 394 -6.91 17.62 0.36
N ILE A 395 -6.15 17.14 -0.62
CA ILE A 395 -4.77 16.67 -0.43
C ILE A 395 -3.87 17.82 0.04
N ILE A 396 -3.90 18.94 -0.68
CA ILE A 396 -3.11 20.13 -0.32
C ILE A 396 -3.56 20.70 1.02
N SER A 397 -4.86 20.71 1.26
CA SER A 397 -5.42 21.14 2.56
C SER A 397 -4.94 20.24 3.70
N ALA A 398 -4.85 18.93 3.49
CA ALA A 398 -4.31 17.97 4.46
C ALA A 398 -2.81 18.19 4.71
N MET A 399 -2.01 18.45 3.68
CA MET A 399 -0.59 18.78 3.83
C MET A 399 -0.38 20.07 4.62
N ARG A 400 -1.19 21.10 4.33
CA ARG A 400 -1.18 22.38 5.09
C ARG A 400 -1.53 22.17 6.56
N GLN A 401 -2.55 21.35 6.83
CA GLN A 401 -2.95 21.01 8.21
C GLN A 401 -1.86 20.22 8.95
N ALA A 402 -1.17 19.34 8.25
CA ALA A 402 -0.09 18.54 8.82
C ALA A 402 1.13 19.38 9.24
N GLY A 403 1.46 20.42 8.48
CA GLY A 403 2.60 21.30 8.72
C GLY A 403 3.97 20.66 8.52
N THR A 404 4.03 19.42 8.02
CA THR A 404 5.25 18.66 7.74
C THR A 404 5.16 17.97 6.39
N VAL A 405 6.30 17.69 5.74
CA VAL A 405 6.36 17.02 4.42
C VAL A 405 6.16 15.50 4.51
N ASN A 406 6.30 14.92 5.70
CA ASN A 406 6.20 13.49 5.93
C ASN A 406 5.09 13.09 6.92
N PRO A 407 3.86 13.62 6.80
CA PRO A 407 2.76 13.25 7.67
C PRO A 407 2.28 11.81 7.39
N VAL A 408 1.42 11.33 8.29
CA VAL A 408 0.53 10.19 8.03
C VAL A 408 -0.83 10.74 7.62
N ILE A 409 -1.26 10.43 6.40
CA ILE A 409 -2.59 10.80 5.90
C ILE A 409 -3.45 9.55 5.83
N LEU A 410 -4.57 9.59 6.55
CA LEU A 410 -5.57 8.54 6.55
C LEU A 410 -6.68 8.86 5.55
N PHE A 411 -6.84 8.03 4.53
CA PHE A 411 -8.01 8.02 3.65
C PHE A 411 -9.08 7.09 4.25
N ASP A 412 -10.08 7.67 4.87
CA ASP A 412 -11.12 6.93 5.56
C ASP A 412 -12.31 6.65 4.62
N GLU A 413 -12.84 5.42 4.66
CA GLU A 413 -13.96 4.94 3.85
C GLU A 413 -13.70 4.98 2.33
N ILE A 414 -12.56 4.42 1.86
CA ILE A 414 -12.19 4.39 0.45
C ILE A 414 -13.15 3.54 -0.41
N ASP A 415 -13.83 2.57 0.22
CA ASP A 415 -14.89 1.74 -0.37
C ASP A 415 -16.15 2.53 -0.78
N LYS A 416 -16.29 3.77 -0.29
CA LYS A 416 -17.44 4.63 -0.62
C LYS A 416 -17.16 5.65 -1.73
N LEU A 417 -16.04 5.51 -2.43
CA LEU A 417 -15.77 6.30 -3.63
C LEU A 417 -16.73 5.89 -4.74
N SER A 418 -17.55 6.82 -5.20
CA SER A 418 -18.49 6.58 -6.30
C SER A 418 -18.04 7.30 -7.57
N ARG A 419 -18.24 6.66 -8.73
CA ARG A 419 -18.10 7.33 -10.02
C ARG A 419 -19.36 8.12 -10.30
N ASP A 420 -19.21 9.38 -10.72
CA ASP A 420 -20.31 10.21 -11.18
C ASP A 420 -19.96 10.85 -12.53
N TYR A 421 -20.93 11.48 -13.20
CA TYR A 421 -20.75 12.16 -14.50
C TYR A 421 -19.70 13.28 -14.46
N ASN A 422 -19.33 13.80 -13.28
CA ASN A 422 -18.45 14.96 -13.12
C ASN A 422 -16.96 14.61 -12.89
N GLY A 423 -16.55 13.35 -13.02
CA GLY A 423 -15.15 12.95 -12.88
C GLY A 423 -14.96 11.58 -12.24
N ASP A 424 -13.71 11.13 -12.17
CA ASP A 424 -13.33 9.88 -11.51
C ASP A 424 -12.43 10.16 -10.29
N PRO A 425 -13.00 10.36 -9.08
CA PRO A 425 -12.23 10.57 -7.87
C PRO A 425 -11.23 9.43 -7.58
N ALA A 426 -11.56 8.21 -8.02
CA ALA A 426 -10.68 7.06 -7.83
C ALA A 426 -9.40 7.19 -8.65
N ALA A 427 -9.46 7.77 -9.85
CA ALA A 427 -8.28 8.05 -10.67
C ALA A 427 -7.37 9.11 -10.02
N ALA A 428 -7.95 10.15 -9.41
CA ALA A 428 -7.19 11.16 -8.68
C ALA A 428 -6.48 10.57 -7.44
N ILE A 429 -7.16 9.72 -6.69
CA ILE A 429 -6.56 9.01 -5.55
C ILE A 429 -5.48 8.02 -6.01
N LEU A 430 -5.67 7.37 -7.17
CA LEU A 430 -4.67 6.47 -7.73
C LEU A 430 -3.33 7.19 -8.00
N GLU A 431 -3.38 8.41 -8.57
CA GLU A 431 -2.18 9.22 -8.80
C GLU A 431 -1.48 9.62 -7.49
N VAL A 432 -2.25 9.98 -6.47
CA VAL A 432 -1.71 10.31 -5.13
C VAL A 432 -1.03 9.12 -4.50
N LEU A 433 -1.60 7.93 -4.66
CA LEU A 433 -1.10 6.69 -4.08
C LEU A 433 0.00 6.02 -4.92
N ASP A 434 0.19 6.42 -6.16
CA ASP A 434 1.23 5.85 -7.02
C ASP A 434 2.61 6.45 -6.71
N GLY A 435 3.47 5.69 -6.06
CA GLY A 435 4.84 6.12 -5.73
C GLY A 435 5.71 6.52 -6.92
N ALA A 436 5.34 6.13 -8.15
CA ALA A 436 6.02 6.54 -9.38
C ALA A 436 5.56 7.91 -9.89
N GLN A 437 4.43 8.43 -9.42
CA GLN A 437 3.83 9.68 -9.91
C GLN A 437 3.65 10.73 -8.81
N ASN A 438 3.48 10.32 -7.55
CA ASN A 438 3.14 11.21 -6.43
C ASN A 438 4.22 12.23 -6.05
N PHE A 439 5.46 12.07 -6.52
CA PHE A 439 6.52 13.07 -6.34
C PHE A 439 6.25 14.38 -7.09
N ALA A 440 5.36 14.38 -8.07
CA ALA A 440 5.00 15.52 -8.88
C ALA A 440 3.48 15.73 -8.95
N PHE A 441 2.77 15.48 -7.83
CA PHE A 441 1.33 15.68 -7.75
C PHE A 441 0.96 17.12 -8.08
N ARG A 442 -0.05 17.31 -8.94
CA ARG A 442 -0.51 18.63 -9.36
C ARG A 442 -1.93 18.89 -8.89
N ASP A 443 -2.04 19.86 -8.01
CA ASP A 443 -3.32 20.47 -7.64
C ASP A 443 -3.69 21.58 -8.64
N HIS A 444 -4.94 21.63 -9.05
CA HIS A 444 -5.42 22.62 -10.02
C HIS A 444 -5.43 24.05 -9.51
N PHE A 445 -5.52 24.25 -8.18
CA PHE A 445 -5.45 25.56 -7.56
C PHE A 445 -4.00 26.06 -7.46
N LEU A 446 -3.07 25.17 -7.06
CA LEU A 446 -1.67 25.53 -6.93
C LEU A 446 -0.95 25.64 -8.29
N GLU A 447 -1.37 24.84 -9.29
CA GLU A 447 -0.77 24.78 -10.64
C GLU A 447 0.75 24.42 -10.64
N MET A 448 1.25 23.93 -9.52
CA MET A 448 2.66 23.57 -9.30
C MET A 448 2.76 22.12 -8.83
N PRO A 449 3.83 21.40 -9.21
CA PRO A 449 4.07 20.07 -8.68
C PRO A 449 4.39 20.14 -7.18
N TYR A 450 3.82 19.24 -6.41
CA TYR A 450 4.09 19.08 -4.99
C TYR A 450 4.50 17.63 -4.70
N ASP A 451 5.58 17.47 -3.93
CA ASP A 451 6.15 16.15 -3.64
C ASP A 451 5.41 15.49 -2.45
N LEU A 452 4.65 14.43 -2.75
CA LEU A 452 3.97 13.59 -1.77
C LEU A 452 4.73 12.29 -1.46
N SER A 453 5.91 12.08 -2.02
CA SER A 453 6.67 10.83 -1.90
C SER A 453 7.07 10.46 -0.48
N LYS A 454 7.12 11.45 0.43
CA LYS A 454 7.47 11.26 1.85
C LYS A 454 6.25 11.01 2.75
N VAL A 455 5.04 11.15 2.22
CA VAL A 455 3.79 10.94 2.96
C VAL A 455 3.55 9.45 3.15
N LEU A 456 3.16 9.05 4.35
CA LEU A 456 2.65 7.71 4.61
C LEU A 456 1.13 7.72 4.44
N PHE A 457 0.64 7.04 3.40
CA PHE A 457 -0.79 6.88 3.17
C PHE A 457 -1.31 5.61 3.83
N ILE A 458 -2.36 5.75 4.63
CA ILE A 458 -3.12 4.66 5.21
C ILE A 458 -4.55 4.78 4.71
N THR A 459 -5.19 3.67 4.38
CA THR A 459 -6.59 3.64 3.93
C THR A 459 -7.44 2.79 4.85
N THR A 460 -8.75 3.07 4.93
CA THR A 460 -9.70 2.20 5.60
C THR A 460 -10.85 1.85 4.67
N ALA A 461 -11.33 0.62 4.78
CA ALA A 461 -12.51 0.14 4.06
C ALA A 461 -13.40 -0.70 4.99
N ASN A 462 -14.69 -0.72 4.73
CA ASN A 462 -15.60 -1.64 5.39
C ASN A 462 -15.79 -2.90 4.53
N ASN A 463 -15.81 -2.75 3.20
CA ASN A 463 -15.96 -3.84 2.25
C ASN A 463 -14.90 -3.72 1.15
N LEU A 464 -14.10 -4.77 0.97
CA LEU A 464 -13.05 -4.81 -0.06
C LEU A 464 -13.62 -4.93 -1.49
N ALA A 465 -14.80 -5.53 -1.64
CA ALA A 465 -15.41 -5.72 -2.95
C ALA A 465 -15.82 -4.40 -3.63
N ASP A 466 -16.06 -3.36 -2.84
CA ASP A 466 -16.47 -2.04 -3.34
C ASP A 466 -15.28 -1.16 -3.75
N ILE A 467 -14.04 -1.59 -3.45
CA ILE A 467 -12.83 -0.87 -3.83
C ILE A 467 -12.50 -1.16 -5.30
N PRO A 468 -12.22 -0.14 -6.13
CA PRO A 468 -11.73 -0.35 -7.49
C PRO A 468 -10.46 -1.20 -7.51
N ARG A 469 -10.43 -2.24 -8.35
CA ARG A 469 -9.29 -3.18 -8.45
C ARG A 469 -7.93 -2.50 -8.61
N PRO A 470 -7.75 -1.46 -9.45
CA PRO A 470 -6.45 -0.79 -9.60
C PRO A 470 -5.92 -0.14 -8.31
N LEU A 471 -6.83 0.28 -7.40
CA LEU A 471 -6.46 0.77 -6.08
C LEU A 471 -6.10 -0.39 -5.15
N LEU A 472 -6.92 -1.45 -5.15
CA LEU A 472 -6.73 -2.62 -4.29
C LEU A 472 -5.39 -3.33 -4.57
N ASP A 473 -5.00 -3.44 -5.84
CA ASP A 473 -3.74 -4.08 -6.27
C ASP A 473 -2.48 -3.35 -5.74
N ARG A 474 -2.60 -2.09 -5.32
CA ARG A 474 -1.50 -1.31 -4.74
C ARG A 474 -1.49 -1.29 -3.22
N MET A 475 -2.49 -1.91 -2.58
CA MET A 475 -2.67 -1.87 -1.14
C MET A 475 -2.27 -3.18 -0.48
N GLU A 476 -1.57 -3.10 0.63
CA GLU A 476 -1.42 -4.21 1.55
C GLU A 476 -2.64 -4.25 2.48
N VAL A 477 -3.51 -5.23 2.27
CA VAL A 477 -4.74 -5.36 3.05
C VAL A 477 -4.45 -6.04 4.37
N ILE A 478 -4.84 -5.38 5.46
CA ILE A 478 -4.79 -5.92 6.82
C ILE A 478 -6.24 -6.01 7.32
N GLU A 479 -6.73 -7.23 7.46
CA GLU A 479 -8.07 -7.47 7.98
C GLU A 479 -8.13 -7.22 9.48
N VAL A 480 -9.08 -6.37 9.88
CA VAL A 480 -9.39 -6.06 11.29
C VAL A 480 -10.68 -6.80 11.66
N PRO A 481 -10.60 -7.86 12.45
CA PRO A 481 -11.75 -8.68 12.78
C PRO A 481 -12.74 -7.97 13.71
N SER A 482 -13.93 -8.54 13.84
CA SER A 482 -14.92 -8.15 14.85
C SER A 482 -14.43 -8.48 16.26
N TYR A 483 -14.84 -7.68 17.24
CA TYR A 483 -14.55 -7.93 18.65
C TYR A 483 -15.48 -8.95 19.28
N LEU A 484 -14.90 -9.79 20.13
CA LEU A 484 -15.63 -10.69 21.00
C LEU A 484 -16.39 -9.91 22.11
N ALA A 485 -17.42 -10.51 22.70
CA ALA A 485 -18.09 -9.89 23.85
C ALA A 485 -17.12 -9.66 25.04
N THR A 486 -16.25 -10.63 25.28
CA THR A 486 -15.19 -10.51 26.29
C THR A 486 -14.21 -9.37 25.97
N GLU A 487 -13.76 -9.27 24.72
CA GLU A 487 -12.92 -8.17 24.25
C GLU A 487 -13.62 -6.81 24.39
N LYS A 488 -14.93 -6.73 24.05
CA LYS A 488 -15.72 -5.50 24.20
C LYS A 488 -15.83 -5.06 25.65
N ILE A 489 -15.95 -6.00 26.61
CA ILE A 489 -15.97 -5.70 28.03
C ILE A 489 -14.64 -5.12 28.47
N GLU A 490 -13.52 -5.71 28.06
CA GLU A 490 -12.18 -5.21 28.36
C GLU A 490 -11.92 -3.84 27.74
N ILE A 491 -12.29 -3.67 26.47
CA ILE A 491 -12.19 -2.37 25.76
C ILE A 491 -13.03 -1.30 26.49
N ALA A 492 -14.25 -1.65 26.89
CA ALA A 492 -15.10 -0.74 27.64
C ALA A 492 -14.46 -0.30 28.96
N ARG A 493 -13.92 -1.27 29.72
CA ARG A 493 -13.28 -1.05 31.02
C ARG A 493 -12.02 -0.21 30.92
N GLN A 494 -11.14 -0.56 29.98
CA GLN A 494 -9.81 0.05 29.90
C GLN A 494 -9.82 1.40 29.16
N TYR A 495 -10.65 1.55 28.13
CA TYR A 495 -10.59 2.71 27.25
C TYR A 495 -11.88 3.54 27.18
N LEU A 496 -13.06 2.91 26.96
CA LEU A 496 -14.27 3.68 26.69
C LEU A 496 -14.80 4.37 27.94
N ILE A 497 -14.86 3.67 29.08
CA ILE A 497 -15.40 4.23 30.32
C ILE A 497 -14.51 5.38 30.82
N PRO A 498 -13.17 5.25 30.95
CA PRO A 498 -12.31 6.37 31.34
C PRO A 498 -12.45 7.59 30.43
N LYS A 499 -12.44 7.37 29.11
CA LYS A 499 -12.60 8.41 28.11
C LYS A 499 -13.94 9.13 28.22
N GLN A 500 -15.04 8.38 28.42
CA GLN A 500 -16.37 8.97 28.54
C GLN A 500 -16.58 9.67 29.88
N LEU A 501 -16.00 9.17 30.97
CA LEU A 501 -16.01 9.86 32.26
C LEU A 501 -15.32 11.22 32.16
N GLU A 502 -14.13 11.26 31.61
CA GLU A 502 -13.38 12.52 31.39
C GLU A 502 -14.16 13.51 30.54
N LYS A 503 -14.68 13.04 29.39
CA LYS A 503 -15.46 13.87 28.45
C LYS A 503 -16.71 14.48 29.08
N HIS A 504 -17.31 13.80 30.06
CA HIS A 504 -18.51 14.29 30.75
C HIS A 504 -18.22 14.91 32.12
N GLY A 505 -16.95 15.12 32.47
CA GLY A 505 -16.56 15.77 33.75
C GLY A 505 -16.81 14.89 34.98
N LEU A 506 -16.94 13.58 34.82
CA LEU A 506 -17.21 12.65 35.91
C LEU A 506 -15.90 11.98 36.38
N LYS A 507 -15.77 11.86 37.72
CA LYS A 507 -14.66 11.07 38.30
C LYS A 507 -15.07 9.61 38.49
N LYS A 508 -14.11 8.68 38.45
CA LYS A 508 -14.33 7.24 38.73
C LYS A 508 -15.02 6.99 40.08
N SER A 509 -14.82 7.88 41.05
CA SER A 509 -15.49 7.82 42.37
C SER A 509 -16.96 8.19 42.34
N MET A 510 -17.40 8.94 41.33
CA MET A 510 -18.79 9.39 41.17
C MET A 510 -19.68 8.37 40.44
N LEU A 511 -19.13 7.71 39.41
CA LEU A 511 -19.85 6.67 38.68
C LEU A 511 -19.00 5.41 38.62
N THR A 512 -19.53 4.28 39.09
CA THR A 512 -18.92 2.97 39.04
C THR A 512 -19.77 2.06 38.17
N ILE A 513 -19.13 1.45 37.16
CA ILE A 513 -19.73 0.50 36.22
C ILE A 513 -18.93 -0.81 36.35
N GLY A 514 -19.57 -1.90 36.73
CA GLY A 514 -18.94 -3.21 36.84
C GLY A 514 -18.98 -4.03 35.55
N ASP A 515 -18.27 -5.15 35.52
CA ASP A 515 -18.17 -6.01 34.34
C ASP A 515 -19.53 -6.67 34.00
N GLU A 516 -20.36 -6.99 35.01
CA GLU A 516 -21.73 -7.49 34.78
C GLU A 516 -22.63 -6.47 34.10
N GLU A 517 -22.50 -5.20 34.46
CA GLU A 517 -23.25 -4.10 33.88
C GLU A 517 -22.76 -3.80 32.46
N ILE A 518 -21.46 -3.91 32.19
CA ILE A 518 -20.91 -3.77 30.84
C ILE A 518 -21.42 -4.94 29.97
N SER A 519 -21.38 -6.17 30.50
CA SER A 519 -21.89 -7.36 29.81
C SER A 519 -23.39 -7.21 29.47
N GLU A 520 -24.19 -6.69 30.39
CA GLU A 520 -25.61 -6.41 30.14
C GLU A 520 -25.80 -5.39 29.01
N ILE A 521 -25.01 -4.31 28.99
CA ILE A 521 -25.05 -3.31 27.90
C ILE A 521 -24.64 -3.93 26.59
N VAL A 522 -23.57 -4.72 26.55
CA VAL A 522 -23.07 -5.40 25.35
C VAL A 522 -24.10 -6.34 24.76
N ASN A 523 -24.76 -7.16 25.60
CA ASN A 523 -25.64 -8.21 25.14
C ASN A 523 -27.06 -7.71 24.84
N CYS A 524 -27.59 -6.80 25.65
CA CYS A 524 -29.01 -6.42 25.58
C CYS A 524 -29.25 -5.06 24.88
N TYR A 525 -28.22 -4.22 24.72
CA TYR A 525 -28.40 -2.89 24.14
C TYR A 525 -27.58 -2.63 22.89
N THR A 526 -26.61 -3.52 22.56
CA THR A 526 -25.77 -3.38 21.37
C THR A 526 -25.73 -4.65 20.55
N ARG A 527 -25.85 -4.52 19.22
CA ARG A 527 -25.67 -5.61 18.24
C ARG A 527 -24.78 -5.07 17.12
N GLU A 528 -23.47 -5.19 17.29
CA GLU A 528 -22.47 -4.63 16.38
C GLU A 528 -21.18 -5.44 16.41
N ALA A 529 -20.44 -5.42 15.31
CA ALA A 529 -19.12 -6.04 15.22
C ALA A 529 -18.04 -5.31 16.02
N GLY A 530 -18.11 -3.98 16.08
CA GLY A 530 -17.21 -3.10 16.81
C GLY A 530 -17.71 -2.68 18.19
N VAL A 531 -17.32 -1.46 18.59
CA VAL A 531 -17.65 -0.87 19.91
C VAL A 531 -18.29 0.53 19.82
N ARG A 532 -18.75 0.94 18.64
CA ARG A 532 -19.26 2.30 18.41
C ARG A 532 -20.60 2.53 19.11
N SER A 533 -21.53 1.57 19.05
CA SER A 533 -22.80 1.64 19.76
C SER A 533 -22.61 1.47 21.26
N LEU A 534 -21.68 0.61 21.68
CA LEU A 534 -21.27 0.46 23.07
C LEU A 534 -20.74 1.80 23.65
N GLU A 535 -19.87 2.50 22.93
CA GLU A 535 -19.39 3.82 23.31
C GLU A 535 -20.55 4.82 23.46
N ARG A 536 -21.53 4.79 22.53
CA ARG A 536 -22.74 5.63 22.61
C ARG A 536 -23.62 5.30 23.81
N CYS A 537 -23.80 4.03 24.15
CA CYS A 537 -24.53 3.60 25.31
C CYS A 537 -23.84 4.04 26.62
N ILE A 538 -22.53 3.84 26.72
CA ILE A 538 -21.72 4.31 27.86
C ILE A 538 -21.81 5.85 27.99
N ALA A 539 -21.71 6.57 26.88
CA ALA A 539 -21.88 8.03 26.87
C ALA A 539 -23.28 8.46 27.36
N ALA A 540 -24.32 7.71 26.97
CA ALA A 540 -25.69 7.99 27.45
C ALA A 540 -25.84 7.72 28.95
N VAL A 541 -25.24 6.65 29.46
CA VAL A 541 -25.16 6.36 30.90
C VAL A 541 -24.43 7.47 31.64
N CYS A 542 -23.29 7.93 31.14
CA CYS A 542 -22.51 9.04 31.72
C CYS A 542 -23.34 10.32 31.76
N ARG A 543 -24.05 10.71 30.68
CA ARG A 543 -24.91 11.90 30.65
C ARG A 543 -26.03 11.83 31.68
N LYS A 544 -26.70 10.68 31.79
CA LYS A 544 -27.78 10.50 32.79
C LYS A 544 -27.24 10.54 34.23
N ALA A 545 -26.09 9.89 34.45
CA ALA A 545 -25.39 9.94 35.73
C ALA A 545 -24.95 11.38 36.09
N ALA A 546 -24.49 12.18 35.12
CA ALA A 546 -24.13 13.58 35.34
C ALA A 546 -25.34 14.40 35.79
N VAL A 547 -26.56 14.18 35.22
CA VAL A 547 -27.79 14.83 35.67
C VAL A 547 -28.12 14.45 37.12
N ASP A 548 -28.04 13.18 37.47
CA ASP A 548 -28.29 12.70 38.84
C ASP A 548 -27.31 13.32 39.85
N ILE A 549 -26.03 13.44 39.49
CA ILE A 549 -25.01 14.07 40.35
C ILE A 549 -25.25 15.57 40.46
N ALA A 550 -25.63 16.24 39.39
CA ALA A 550 -25.97 17.66 39.43
C ALA A 550 -27.21 17.92 40.33
N ASN A 551 -28.13 16.97 40.42
CA ASN A 551 -29.28 16.97 41.29
C ASN A 551 -28.95 16.57 42.76
N GLY A 552 -27.68 16.45 43.13
CA GLY A 552 -27.22 16.28 44.53
C GLY A 552 -26.83 14.86 44.93
N LYS A 553 -26.86 13.87 44.03
CA LYS A 553 -26.33 12.52 44.30
C LYS A 553 -24.82 12.57 44.33
N LYS A 554 -24.18 12.07 45.40
CA LYS A 554 -22.72 12.08 45.54
C LYS A 554 -22.02 10.94 44.79
N ARG A 555 -22.68 9.81 44.64
CA ARG A 555 -22.12 8.56 44.02
C ARG A 555 -23.23 7.75 43.41
N ILE A 556 -22.95 7.15 42.25
CA ILE A 556 -23.81 6.25 41.53
C ILE A 556 -23.09 4.95 41.27
N ARG A 557 -23.67 3.82 41.68
CA ARG A 557 -23.28 2.51 41.24
C ARG A 557 -24.33 2.08 40.21
N LEU A 558 -23.85 1.77 39.00
CA LEU A 558 -24.75 1.26 37.97
C LEU A 558 -25.26 -0.13 38.38
N SER A 559 -26.50 -0.43 38.08
CA SER A 559 -27.14 -1.73 38.28
C SER A 559 -28.01 -2.04 37.10
N LYS A 560 -28.42 -3.29 36.90
CA LYS A 560 -29.32 -3.71 35.80
C LYS A 560 -30.60 -2.88 35.76
N SER A 561 -31.22 -2.62 36.91
CA SER A 561 -32.42 -1.75 37.00
C SER A 561 -32.10 -0.31 36.55
N LYS A 562 -30.93 0.19 36.89
CA LYS A 562 -30.52 1.55 36.55
C LYS A 562 -30.11 1.68 35.08
N ILE A 563 -29.56 0.60 34.48
CA ILE A 563 -29.33 0.51 33.04
C ILE A 563 -30.67 0.66 32.29
N LYS A 564 -31.69 -0.07 32.74
CA LYS A 564 -33.03 0.02 32.16
C LYS A 564 -33.65 1.42 32.32
N GLU A 565 -33.45 2.07 33.47
CA GLU A 565 -33.87 3.46 33.68
C GLU A 565 -33.15 4.45 32.74
N TYR A 566 -31.85 4.27 32.51
CA TYR A 566 -31.04 5.18 31.72
C TYR A 566 -31.10 4.94 30.20
N LEU A 567 -31.11 3.69 29.77
CA LEU A 567 -31.08 3.30 28.36
C LEU A 567 -32.44 2.90 27.79
N GLY A 568 -33.45 2.71 28.67
CA GLY A 568 -34.76 2.23 28.29
C GLY A 568 -34.88 0.70 28.34
N VAL A 569 -35.92 0.17 27.70
CA VAL A 569 -36.14 -1.29 27.60
C VAL A 569 -35.02 -1.91 26.76
N SER A 570 -34.59 -3.12 27.13
CA SER A 570 -33.60 -3.87 26.36
C SER A 570 -34.07 -4.02 24.90
N ARG A 571 -33.18 -3.77 23.97
CA ARG A 571 -33.48 -3.82 22.52
C ARG A 571 -33.39 -5.23 21.95
N TYR A 572 -32.59 -6.04 22.60
CA TYR A 572 -32.30 -7.40 22.17
C TYR A 572 -32.60 -8.34 23.35
N SER A 573 -33.45 -9.32 23.12
CA SER A 573 -33.63 -10.47 24.01
C SER A 573 -32.73 -11.58 23.54
N PHE A 574 -32.06 -12.21 24.47
CA PHE A 574 -31.27 -13.39 24.19
C PHE A 574 -32.15 -14.59 24.39
N GLU A 575 -32.63 -15.19 23.30
CA GLU A 575 -33.33 -16.46 23.37
C GLU A 575 -32.29 -17.57 23.31
N PRO A 576 -32.14 -18.35 24.38
CA PRO A 576 -31.27 -19.51 24.34
C PRO A 576 -31.84 -20.53 23.36
N ALA A 577 -30.95 -21.19 22.60
CA ALA A 577 -31.35 -22.27 21.70
C ALA A 577 -32.20 -23.31 22.43
N ASP A 578 -33.18 -23.88 21.72
CA ASP A 578 -34.16 -24.81 22.28
C ASP A 578 -33.51 -25.96 23.03
N LYS A 579 -34.11 -26.30 24.16
CA LYS A 579 -33.58 -27.32 25.07
C LYS A 579 -34.05 -28.72 24.71
N GLU A 580 -35.10 -28.85 23.91
CA GLU A 580 -35.70 -30.11 23.51
C GLU A 580 -35.47 -30.37 22.03
N PRO A 581 -35.36 -31.64 21.59
CA PRO A 581 -35.28 -31.98 20.19
C PRO A 581 -36.60 -31.68 19.47
N GLU A 582 -36.52 -30.99 18.32
CA GLU A 582 -37.71 -30.61 17.53
C GLU A 582 -37.63 -31.15 16.10
N ILE A 583 -38.80 -31.39 15.49
CA ILE A 583 -38.93 -31.86 14.12
C ILE A 583 -38.98 -30.65 13.20
N GLY A 584 -38.18 -30.67 12.12
CA GLY A 584 -38.18 -29.63 11.12
C GLY A 584 -37.48 -28.33 11.53
N LEU A 585 -36.96 -28.24 12.76
CA LEU A 585 -36.24 -27.07 13.27
C LEU A 585 -34.72 -27.32 13.34
N VAL A 586 -33.93 -26.45 12.71
CA VAL A 586 -32.46 -26.52 12.70
C VAL A 586 -31.85 -25.16 12.94
N ASN A 587 -30.88 -25.11 13.82
CA ASN A 587 -30.07 -23.93 14.04
C ASN A 587 -28.90 -23.91 13.04
N GLY A 588 -28.98 -23.06 12.02
CA GLY A 588 -27.88 -22.69 11.16
C GLY A 588 -27.03 -21.59 11.77
N LEU A 589 -25.83 -21.34 11.21
CA LEU A 589 -24.94 -20.26 11.61
C LEU A 589 -24.72 -19.33 10.44
N ALA A 590 -25.11 -18.07 10.61
CA ALA A 590 -24.92 -17.01 9.64
C ALA A 590 -23.81 -16.03 10.09
N TRP A 591 -23.20 -15.39 9.11
CA TRP A 591 -22.29 -14.26 9.31
C TRP A 591 -22.92 -13.03 8.66
N THR A 592 -22.93 -11.93 9.39
CA THR A 592 -23.45 -10.63 8.96
C THR A 592 -22.43 -9.53 9.20
N SER A 593 -22.66 -8.34 8.65
CA SER A 593 -21.82 -7.16 8.90
C SER A 593 -21.76 -6.75 10.38
N VAL A 594 -22.63 -7.28 11.22
CA VAL A 594 -22.68 -7.01 12.66
C VAL A 594 -22.09 -8.14 13.52
N GLY A 595 -21.71 -9.25 12.90
CA GLY A 595 -21.13 -10.42 13.58
C GLY A 595 -21.82 -11.73 13.19
N GLY A 596 -21.55 -12.80 13.95
CA GLY A 596 -22.22 -14.07 13.79
C GLY A 596 -23.61 -14.07 14.44
N GLU A 597 -24.53 -14.80 13.86
CA GLU A 597 -25.93 -14.97 14.32
C GLU A 597 -26.39 -16.42 14.18
N LEU A 598 -27.29 -16.82 15.07
CA LEU A 598 -28.06 -18.06 14.90
C LEU A 598 -29.10 -17.83 13.82
N LEU A 599 -29.25 -18.78 12.93
CA LEU A 599 -30.22 -18.77 11.85
C LEU A 599 -31.16 -19.95 12.06
N GLU A 600 -32.32 -19.71 12.64
CA GLU A 600 -33.33 -20.72 12.77
C GLU A 600 -33.95 -21.03 11.40
N ILE A 601 -34.05 -22.29 11.06
CA ILE A 601 -34.62 -22.80 9.82
C ILE A 601 -35.75 -23.75 10.19
N GLU A 602 -36.94 -23.33 9.88
CA GLU A 602 -38.17 -24.09 10.10
C GLU A 602 -38.64 -24.74 8.79
N VAL A 603 -38.96 -25.99 8.82
CA VAL A 603 -39.48 -26.74 7.66
C VAL A 603 -40.71 -27.53 8.03
N GLU A 604 -41.74 -27.32 7.25
CA GLU A 604 -42.98 -28.13 7.29
C GLU A 604 -43.13 -28.91 5.99
N ALA A 605 -43.50 -30.19 6.14
CA ALA A 605 -43.81 -31.08 5.03
C ALA A 605 -45.29 -31.40 5.03
N LEU A 606 -46.01 -30.94 4.02
CA LEU A 606 -47.46 -31.05 3.93
C LEU A 606 -47.86 -31.93 2.72
N LYS A 607 -49.00 -32.61 2.83
CA LYS A 607 -49.54 -33.31 1.66
C LYS A 607 -49.94 -32.32 0.58
N GLY A 608 -49.40 -32.49 -0.63
CA GLY A 608 -49.60 -31.51 -1.68
C GLY A 608 -49.26 -32.02 -3.08
N THR A 609 -48.76 -31.19 -3.92
CA THR A 609 -48.47 -31.41 -5.36
C THR A 609 -47.01 -31.28 -5.71
N GLY A 610 -46.12 -31.24 -4.71
CA GLY A 610 -44.68 -31.09 -4.89
C GLY A 610 -44.22 -29.64 -4.98
N GLN A 611 -44.95 -28.71 -4.40
CA GLN A 611 -44.58 -27.29 -4.42
C GLN A 611 -43.52 -27.01 -3.34
N LEU A 612 -42.52 -26.22 -3.72
CA LEU A 612 -41.55 -25.66 -2.78
C LEU A 612 -41.91 -24.19 -2.50
N GLN A 613 -42.23 -23.91 -1.24
CA GLN A 613 -42.47 -22.55 -0.77
C GLN A 613 -41.28 -22.08 0.07
N LEU A 614 -40.78 -20.90 -0.22
CA LEU A 614 -39.66 -20.30 0.47
C LEU A 614 -40.07 -18.93 1.02
N THR A 615 -39.96 -18.74 2.33
CA THR A 615 -40.31 -17.48 3.00
C THR A 615 -39.20 -17.04 3.96
N GLY A 616 -39.13 -15.73 4.30
CA GLY A 616 -38.12 -15.18 5.20
C GLY A 616 -37.07 -14.28 4.50
N SER A 617 -37.42 -13.70 3.33
CA SER A 617 -36.54 -12.78 2.59
C SER A 617 -35.21 -13.42 2.18
N LEU A 618 -35.29 -14.62 1.55
CA LEU A 618 -34.13 -15.37 1.08
C LEU A 618 -33.63 -14.81 -0.26
N GLY A 619 -32.34 -14.51 -0.35
CA GLY A 619 -31.67 -14.14 -1.59
C GLY A 619 -31.49 -15.32 -2.55
N ASP A 620 -31.07 -15.02 -3.77
CA ASP A 620 -31.01 -16.02 -4.86
C ASP A 620 -30.08 -17.19 -4.55
N VAL A 621 -28.94 -16.96 -3.91
CA VAL A 621 -27.97 -18.00 -3.55
C VAL A 621 -28.53 -18.93 -2.49
N MET A 622 -29.27 -18.39 -1.52
CA MET A 622 -29.92 -19.22 -0.47
C MET A 622 -31.09 -20.03 -1.01
N GLN A 623 -31.86 -19.49 -1.98
CA GLN A 623 -32.89 -20.21 -2.67
C GLN A 623 -32.33 -21.37 -3.52
N GLU A 624 -31.23 -21.16 -4.20
CA GLU A 624 -30.50 -22.20 -4.93
C GLU A 624 -29.98 -23.29 -3.98
N SER A 625 -29.46 -22.90 -2.82
CA SER A 625 -28.98 -23.80 -1.78
C SER A 625 -30.15 -24.69 -1.26
N ALA A 626 -31.36 -24.13 -1.08
CA ALA A 626 -32.53 -24.89 -0.70
C ALA A 626 -32.95 -25.95 -1.75
N ARG A 627 -32.91 -25.58 -3.03
CA ARG A 627 -33.16 -26.50 -4.15
C ARG A 627 -32.13 -27.63 -4.21
N THR A 628 -30.86 -27.30 -3.99
CA THR A 628 -29.76 -28.27 -3.93
C THR A 628 -29.95 -29.24 -2.77
N ALA A 629 -30.31 -28.76 -1.59
CA ALA A 629 -30.62 -29.56 -0.40
C ALA A 629 -31.74 -30.60 -0.66
N ILE A 630 -32.84 -30.18 -1.28
CA ILE A 630 -33.93 -31.07 -1.66
C ILE A 630 -33.47 -32.13 -2.67
N THR A 631 -32.67 -31.76 -3.64
CA THR A 631 -32.10 -32.68 -4.64
C THR A 631 -31.20 -33.72 -3.99
N CYS A 632 -30.39 -33.32 -3.01
CA CYS A 632 -29.55 -34.23 -2.22
C CYS A 632 -30.39 -35.23 -1.42
N ILE A 633 -31.48 -34.78 -0.76
CA ILE A 633 -32.42 -35.68 -0.04
C ILE A 633 -33.07 -36.67 -1.00
N ARG A 634 -33.47 -36.25 -2.19
CA ARG A 634 -34.03 -37.14 -3.22
C ARG A 634 -33.04 -38.24 -3.64
N ALA A 635 -31.76 -37.92 -3.73
CA ALA A 635 -30.75 -38.91 -4.04
C ALA A 635 -30.60 -39.97 -2.94
N HIS A 636 -30.88 -39.61 -1.68
CA HIS A 636 -30.82 -40.48 -0.49
C HIS A 636 -32.20 -40.94 0.00
N ALA A 637 -33.28 -40.81 -0.80
CA ALA A 637 -34.61 -41.10 -0.38
C ALA A 637 -34.80 -42.53 0.19
N SER A 638 -34.23 -43.52 -0.45
CA SER A 638 -34.26 -44.92 -0.02
C SER A 638 -33.59 -45.15 1.33
N GLU A 639 -32.47 -44.46 1.60
CA GLU A 639 -31.72 -44.57 2.86
C GLU A 639 -32.48 -43.89 4.01
N LEU A 640 -33.21 -42.83 3.69
CA LEU A 640 -34.06 -42.08 4.62
C LEU A 640 -35.45 -42.73 4.81
N GLY A 641 -35.73 -43.86 4.17
CA GLY A 641 -37.05 -44.54 4.24
C GLY A 641 -38.18 -43.75 3.57
N LEU A 642 -37.85 -42.84 2.65
CA LEU A 642 -38.78 -42.03 1.88
C LEU A 642 -39.14 -42.71 0.56
N SER A 643 -40.38 -42.47 0.07
CA SER A 643 -40.78 -42.92 -1.26
C SER A 643 -39.99 -42.13 -2.34
N ASP A 644 -39.63 -42.78 -3.44
CA ASP A 644 -38.90 -42.16 -4.56
C ASP A 644 -39.68 -41.02 -5.21
N ASP A 645 -41.01 -40.99 -5.05
CA ASP A 645 -41.93 -40.00 -5.57
C ASP A 645 -42.45 -39.01 -4.54
N PHE A 646 -41.86 -38.97 -3.33
CA PHE A 646 -42.27 -38.07 -2.25
C PHE A 646 -42.42 -36.63 -2.71
N ASN A 647 -41.54 -36.18 -3.61
CA ASN A 647 -41.52 -34.84 -4.14
C ASN A 647 -42.71 -34.51 -5.08
N GLN A 648 -43.56 -35.48 -5.46
CA GLN A 648 -44.76 -35.26 -6.25
C GLN A 648 -46.01 -35.13 -5.38
N HIS A 649 -45.95 -35.59 -4.13
CA HIS A 649 -47.09 -35.70 -3.22
C HIS A 649 -46.90 -34.91 -1.92
N THR A 650 -45.76 -34.24 -1.76
CA THR A 650 -45.46 -33.47 -0.55
C THR A 650 -45.01 -32.06 -0.90
N ASP A 651 -45.75 -31.09 -0.44
CA ASP A 651 -45.34 -29.68 -0.48
C ASP A 651 -44.40 -29.42 0.68
N ILE A 652 -43.28 -28.73 0.39
CA ILE A 652 -42.25 -28.37 1.38
C ILE A 652 -42.27 -26.86 1.56
N HIS A 653 -42.52 -26.42 2.78
CA HIS A 653 -42.43 -25.02 3.14
C HIS A 653 -41.20 -24.78 4.03
N ILE A 654 -40.25 -24.00 3.55
CA ILE A 654 -39.09 -23.58 4.31
C ILE A 654 -39.28 -22.12 4.73
N HIS A 655 -39.27 -21.90 6.03
CA HIS A 655 -39.34 -20.58 6.62
C HIS A 655 -38.05 -20.24 7.38
N VAL A 656 -37.53 -19.05 7.18
CA VAL A 656 -36.43 -18.52 7.97
C VAL A 656 -36.91 -17.23 8.65
N PRO A 657 -37.15 -17.26 9.98
CA PRO A 657 -37.67 -16.12 10.73
C PRO A 657 -36.87 -14.84 10.54
N GLU A 658 -37.42 -13.70 11.02
CA GLU A 658 -36.88 -12.35 10.84
C GLU A 658 -36.88 -11.88 9.36
N GLY A 659 -38.02 -11.97 8.68
CA GLY A 659 -38.17 -11.58 7.26
C GLY A 659 -37.82 -10.13 6.90
N ALA A 660 -37.65 -9.24 7.88
CA ALA A 660 -37.21 -7.88 7.67
C ALA A 660 -35.71 -7.75 7.31
N VAL A 661 -34.92 -8.80 7.56
CA VAL A 661 -33.46 -8.82 7.27
C VAL A 661 -33.24 -9.75 6.07
N PRO A 662 -32.74 -9.25 4.94
CA PRO A 662 -32.37 -10.09 3.80
C PRO A 662 -31.28 -11.08 4.20
N LYS A 663 -31.49 -12.36 3.81
CA LYS A 663 -30.56 -13.45 4.10
C LYS A 663 -30.10 -14.07 2.79
N ASP A 664 -28.80 -14.12 2.56
CA ASP A 664 -28.25 -14.73 1.37
C ASP A 664 -26.89 -15.41 1.66
N GLY A 665 -26.64 -16.51 0.97
CA GLY A 665 -25.37 -17.23 1.08
C GLY A 665 -25.52 -18.75 1.02
N PRO A 666 -24.49 -19.49 0.55
CA PRO A 666 -24.54 -20.94 0.36
C PRO A 666 -24.30 -21.72 1.67
N SER A 667 -23.85 -21.08 2.75
CA SER A 667 -23.39 -21.75 3.98
C SER A 667 -24.51 -22.38 4.84
N ALA A 668 -25.79 -22.19 4.47
CA ALA A 668 -26.95 -22.81 5.11
C ALA A 668 -27.31 -24.17 4.50
N GLY A 669 -26.61 -24.66 3.50
CA GLY A 669 -26.95 -25.85 2.73
C GLY A 669 -27.19 -27.10 3.57
N ILE A 670 -26.26 -27.44 4.48
CA ILE A 670 -26.41 -28.58 5.36
C ILE A 670 -27.55 -28.40 6.39
N SER A 671 -27.79 -27.16 6.83
CA SER A 671 -28.86 -26.83 7.76
C SER A 671 -30.23 -27.01 7.09
N LEU A 672 -30.37 -26.48 5.86
CA LEU A 672 -31.59 -26.66 5.04
C LEU A 672 -31.84 -28.14 4.75
N MET A 673 -30.81 -28.89 4.35
CA MET A 673 -30.93 -30.33 4.10
C MET A 673 -31.36 -31.08 5.34
N THR A 674 -30.81 -30.81 6.50
CA THR A 674 -31.14 -31.48 7.75
C THR A 674 -32.57 -31.16 8.20
N ALA A 675 -33.01 -29.90 8.08
CA ALA A 675 -34.36 -29.49 8.43
C ALA A 675 -35.42 -30.18 7.53
N VAL A 676 -35.17 -30.24 6.22
CA VAL A 676 -36.05 -30.94 5.27
C VAL A 676 -36.05 -32.45 5.53
N ALA A 677 -34.90 -33.06 5.81
CA ALA A 677 -34.82 -34.49 6.15
C ALA A 677 -35.58 -34.78 7.43
N SER A 678 -35.43 -33.95 8.47
CA SER A 678 -36.18 -34.08 9.73
C SER A 678 -37.68 -33.96 9.53
N ALA A 679 -38.17 -32.96 8.77
CA ALA A 679 -39.58 -32.78 8.49
C ALA A 679 -40.18 -33.94 7.69
N LEU A 680 -39.44 -34.47 6.69
CA LEU A 680 -39.93 -35.58 5.86
C LEU A 680 -39.93 -36.94 6.59
N THR A 681 -38.97 -37.17 7.48
CA THR A 681 -38.82 -38.43 8.21
C THR A 681 -39.58 -38.43 9.55
N GLY A 682 -39.99 -37.26 10.06
CA GLY A 682 -40.56 -37.07 11.39
C GLY A 682 -39.59 -37.34 12.53
N ILE A 683 -38.29 -37.34 12.26
CA ILE A 683 -37.24 -37.55 13.25
C ILE A 683 -36.72 -36.21 13.74
N PRO A 684 -36.78 -35.97 15.07
CA PRO A 684 -36.35 -34.69 15.60
C PRO A 684 -34.83 -34.47 15.45
N VAL A 685 -34.46 -33.21 15.33
CA VAL A 685 -33.05 -32.74 15.36
C VAL A 685 -32.61 -32.62 16.82
N ARG A 686 -31.38 -32.99 17.12
CA ARG A 686 -30.82 -32.89 18.48
C ARG A 686 -30.84 -31.45 18.99
N ALA A 687 -31.26 -31.28 20.23
CA ALA A 687 -31.22 -29.97 20.90
C ALA A 687 -29.83 -29.41 21.05
N ARG A 688 -29.69 -28.07 21.08
CA ARG A 688 -28.43 -27.34 21.23
C ARG A 688 -27.34 -27.73 20.22
N LEU A 689 -27.78 -28.14 19.06
CA LEU A 689 -26.90 -28.41 17.92
C LEU A 689 -27.06 -27.30 16.90
N ALA A 690 -25.95 -26.79 16.40
CA ALA A 690 -25.90 -25.86 15.26
C ALA A 690 -24.99 -26.40 14.17
N MET A 691 -25.20 -25.93 12.95
CA MET A 691 -24.39 -26.36 11.83
C MET A 691 -24.20 -25.27 10.78
N THR A 692 -23.15 -25.39 10.01
CA THR A 692 -22.93 -24.53 8.84
C THR A 692 -22.07 -25.26 7.82
N GLY A 693 -22.43 -25.17 6.56
CA GLY A 693 -21.72 -25.82 5.45
C GLY A 693 -22.50 -25.67 4.15
N GLU A 694 -21.79 -25.54 3.05
CA GLU A 694 -22.36 -25.60 1.72
C GLU A 694 -22.50 -27.07 1.30
N ILE A 695 -23.64 -27.47 0.74
CA ILE A 695 -23.86 -28.82 0.23
C ILE A 695 -23.82 -28.85 -1.29
N THR A 696 -23.18 -29.87 -1.85
CA THR A 696 -23.13 -30.07 -3.30
C THR A 696 -24.08 -31.19 -3.73
N LEU A 697 -24.40 -31.23 -5.03
CA LEU A 697 -25.17 -32.34 -5.62
C LEU A 697 -24.49 -33.75 -5.54
N ARG A 698 -23.25 -33.79 -5.09
CA ARG A 698 -22.46 -35.02 -4.87
C ARG A 698 -22.23 -35.27 -3.39
N ASP A 699 -23.11 -34.77 -2.53
CA ASP A 699 -23.14 -34.97 -1.07
C ASP A 699 -21.91 -34.46 -0.31
N ARG A 700 -21.08 -33.67 -0.95
CA ARG A 700 -19.90 -33.13 -0.29
C ARG A 700 -20.22 -31.85 0.44
N VAL A 701 -19.65 -31.71 1.63
CA VAL A 701 -19.76 -30.51 2.45
C VAL A 701 -18.49 -29.62 2.18
N LEU A 702 -18.73 -28.42 1.70
CA LEU A 702 -17.68 -27.47 1.36
C LEU A 702 -17.43 -26.45 2.46
N ALA A 703 -16.22 -25.88 2.45
CA ALA A 703 -15.79 -24.87 3.42
C ALA A 703 -16.64 -23.60 3.39
N ILE A 704 -16.71 -22.95 4.55
CA ILE A 704 -17.45 -21.70 4.75
C ILE A 704 -16.53 -20.59 5.25
N GLY A 705 -16.96 -19.33 5.06
CA GLY A 705 -16.30 -18.17 5.64
C GLY A 705 -16.92 -17.75 7.00
N GLY A 706 -16.20 -16.87 7.72
CA GLY A 706 -16.67 -16.28 8.98
C GLY A 706 -16.77 -17.28 10.14
N LEU A 707 -15.89 -18.28 10.18
CA LEU A 707 -15.94 -19.36 11.17
C LEU A 707 -15.87 -18.84 12.61
N ARG A 708 -14.99 -17.89 12.88
CA ARG A 708 -14.81 -17.31 14.21
C ARG A 708 -16.11 -16.68 14.73
N GLU A 709 -16.76 -15.86 13.91
CA GLU A 709 -18.01 -15.18 14.24
C GLU A 709 -19.16 -16.16 14.43
N LYS A 710 -19.24 -17.20 13.60
CA LYS A 710 -20.26 -18.24 13.67
C LYS A 710 -20.15 -19.06 14.96
N LEU A 711 -18.94 -19.49 15.33
CA LEU A 711 -18.73 -20.25 16.57
C LEU A 711 -19.01 -19.41 17.83
N LEU A 712 -18.72 -18.12 17.75
CA LEU A 712 -19.07 -17.17 18.79
C LEU A 712 -20.57 -17.04 18.99
N ALA A 713 -21.32 -16.95 17.90
CA ALA A 713 -22.78 -16.92 17.96
C ALA A 713 -23.35 -18.21 18.57
N ALA A 714 -22.81 -19.36 18.17
CA ALA A 714 -23.19 -20.65 18.73
C ALA A 714 -22.95 -20.73 20.25
N ALA A 715 -21.74 -20.35 20.70
CA ALA A 715 -21.40 -20.36 22.12
C ALA A 715 -22.31 -19.43 22.96
N ARG A 716 -22.61 -18.23 22.41
CA ARG A 716 -23.53 -17.27 23.06
C ARG A 716 -24.93 -17.81 23.16
N ALA A 717 -25.43 -18.50 22.12
CA ALA A 717 -26.77 -19.10 22.10
C ALA A 717 -26.90 -20.34 22.98
N GLY A 718 -25.83 -20.74 23.68
CA GLY A 718 -25.86 -21.95 24.54
C GLY A 718 -25.86 -23.24 23.73
N ILE A 719 -25.48 -23.23 22.47
CA ILE A 719 -25.21 -24.41 21.66
C ILE A 719 -24.05 -25.18 22.32
N THR A 720 -24.16 -26.50 22.31
CA THR A 720 -23.14 -27.40 22.85
C THR A 720 -22.36 -28.11 21.73
N THR A 721 -23.02 -28.38 20.61
CA THR A 721 -22.40 -29.14 19.49
C THR A 721 -22.52 -28.36 18.20
N VAL A 722 -21.42 -28.27 17.47
CA VAL A 722 -21.38 -27.57 16.15
C VAL A 722 -20.83 -28.51 15.08
N LEU A 723 -21.58 -28.69 13.98
CA LEU A 723 -21.10 -29.40 12.80
C LEU A 723 -20.44 -28.44 11.83
N LEU A 724 -19.20 -28.75 11.42
CA LEU A 724 -18.40 -27.94 10.53
C LEU A 724 -17.82 -28.76 9.38
N PRO A 725 -17.61 -28.17 8.20
CA PRO A 725 -16.90 -28.83 7.12
C PRO A 725 -15.46 -29.20 7.52
N GLU A 726 -15.00 -30.39 7.16
CA GLU A 726 -13.61 -30.83 7.42
C GLU A 726 -12.57 -29.84 6.89
N GLN A 727 -12.86 -29.22 5.76
CA GLN A 727 -11.95 -28.24 5.14
C GLN A 727 -11.68 -27.00 6.02
N ASN A 728 -12.59 -26.69 6.97
CA ASN A 728 -12.43 -25.59 7.92
C ASN A 728 -11.61 -25.97 9.18
N ARG A 729 -11.10 -27.19 9.28
CA ARG A 729 -10.23 -27.61 10.39
C ARG A 729 -9.00 -26.71 10.56
N LYS A 730 -8.44 -26.25 9.47
CA LYS A 730 -7.31 -25.30 9.47
C LYS A 730 -7.66 -23.96 10.09
N ASP A 731 -8.91 -23.51 9.96
CA ASP A 731 -9.36 -22.19 10.38
C ASP A 731 -9.67 -22.14 11.90
N ILE A 732 -9.74 -23.29 12.57
CA ILE A 732 -9.90 -23.39 14.03
C ILE A 732 -8.76 -22.71 14.79
N ALA A 733 -7.55 -22.68 14.23
CA ALA A 733 -6.42 -21.99 14.84
C ALA A 733 -6.65 -20.47 15.05
N GLU A 734 -7.65 -19.90 14.35
CA GLU A 734 -8.02 -18.50 14.47
C GLU A 734 -9.10 -18.23 15.54
N VAL A 735 -9.70 -19.30 16.07
CA VAL A 735 -10.76 -19.21 17.07
C VAL A 735 -10.14 -19.21 18.46
N PRO A 736 -10.58 -18.33 19.38
CA PRO A 736 -10.12 -18.32 20.77
C PRO A 736 -10.36 -19.64 21.46
N LYS A 737 -9.41 -20.06 22.30
CA LYS A 737 -9.46 -21.33 23.04
C LYS A 737 -10.70 -21.46 23.92
N ASP A 738 -11.08 -20.39 24.58
CA ASP A 738 -12.27 -20.36 25.47
C ASP A 738 -13.57 -20.78 24.73
N ILE A 739 -13.66 -20.48 23.44
CA ILE A 739 -14.80 -20.84 22.62
C ILE A 739 -14.71 -22.29 22.14
N ILE A 740 -13.50 -22.72 21.77
CA ILE A 740 -13.24 -24.11 21.39
C ILE A 740 -13.54 -25.04 22.56
N ASP A 741 -13.13 -24.67 23.77
CA ASP A 741 -13.32 -25.45 24.99
C ASP A 741 -14.80 -25.49 25.43
N ALA A 742 -15.60 -24.48 25.04
CA ALA A 742 -17.03 -24.40 25.35
C ALA A 742 -17.92 -25.19 24.38
N LEU A 743 -17.42 -25.61 23.20
CA LEU A 743 -18.16 -26.22 22.12
C LEU A 743 -17.58 -27.60 21.76
N GLN A 744 -18.43 -28.57 21.56
CA GLN A 744 -18.08 -29.82 20.90
C GLN A 744 -18.11 -29.62 19.39
N ILE A 745 -16.95 -29.50 18.77
CA ILE A 745 -16.81 -29.30 17.32
C ILE A 745 -16.70 -30.66 16.65
N VAL A 746 -17.61 -30.95 15.73
CA VAL A 746 -17.64 -32.17 14.92
C VAL A 746 -17.43 -31.80 13.45
N PHE A 747 -16.39 -32.38 12.85
CA PHE A 747 -16.11 -32.16 11.44
C PHE A 747 -16.79 -33.20 10.58
N VAL A 748 -17.38 -32.76 9.45
CA VAL A 748 -18.18 -33.58 8.54
C VAL A 748 -17.69 -33.39 7.10
N HIS A 749 -17.76 -34.49 6.31
CA HIS A 749 -17.33 -34.51 4.91
C HIS A 749 -18.49 -34.58 3.93
N ASN A 750 -19.57 -35.23 4.34
CA ASN A 750 -20.68 -35.55 3.46
C ASN A 750 -22.05 -35.41 4.17
N ALA A 751 -23.12 -35.51 3.39
CA ALA A 751 -24.51 -35.42 3.83
C ALA A 751 -24.88 -36.47 4.87
N GLU A 752 -24.43 -37.72 4.67
CA GLU A 752 -24.73 -38.85 5.57
C GLU A 752 -24.14 -38.59 6.96
N GLU A 753 -22.90 -38.16 7.07
CA GLU A 753 -22.26 -37.80 8.35
C GLU A 753 -23.01 -36.68 9.06
N VAL A 754 -23.51 -35.65 8.32
CA VAL A 754 -24.31 -34.57 8.89
C VAL A 754 -25.60 -35.12 9.50
N LEU A 755 -26.36 -35.93 8.76
CA LEU A 755 -27.61 -36.47 9.22
C LEU A 755 -27.44 -37.42 10.42
N ASN A 756 -26.42 -38.28 10.42
CA ASN A 756 -26.07 -39.17 11.52
C ASN A 756 -25.76 -38.40 12.83
N GLN A 757 -25.14 -37.23 12.74
CA GLN A 757 -24.84 -36.44 13.89
C GLN A 757 -25.99 -35.54 14.33
N ALA A 758 -26.81 -35.07 13.39
CA ALA A 758 -27.86 -34.10 13.65
C ALA A 758 -29.18 -34.72 14.12
N LEU A 759 -29.58 -35.82 13.52
CA LEU A 759 -30.83 -36.50 13.90
C LEU A 759 -30.67 -37.29 15.19
N VAL A 760 -31.74 -37.41 15.98
CA VAL A 760 -31.72 -38.19 17.23
C VAL A 760 -31.41 -39.65 16.97
N HIS A 761 -31.95 -40.21 15.86
CA HIS A 761 -31.64 -41.53 15.32
C HIS A 761 -31.81 -41.53 13.80
N MET A 762 -31.13 -42.42 13.11
CA MET A 762 -31.33 -42.56 11.67
C MET A 762 -32.62 -43.35 11.42
N PRO A 763 -33.32 -43.05 10.30
CA PRO A 763 -34.51 -43.79 9.93
C PRO A 763 -34.18 -45.26 9.62
N ASP A 764 -35.13 -46.14 9.91
CA ASP A 764 -35.02 -47.60 9.63
C ASP A 764 -35.28 -47.81 8.12
N SER A 765 -34.23 -48.00 7.33
CA SER A 765 -34.28 -48.15 5.86
C SER A 765 -35.18 -49.26 5.36
N LYS A 766 -35.70 -50.11 6.25
CA LYS A 766 -36.65 -51.21 5.98
C LYS A 766 -38.12 -50.83 6.15
N LYS A 767 -38.45 -49.66 6.70
CA LYS A 767 -39.82 -49.17 6.85
C LYS A 767 -40.01 -47.96 5.95
N ILE A 768 -40.63 -48.14 4.79
CA ILE A 768 -41.17 -47.00 4.02
C ILE A 768 -42.32 -46.44 4.86
N LEU A 769 -42.10 -45.32 5.52
CA LEU A 769 -43.15 -44.62 6.27
C LEU A 769 -44.03 -43.88 5.26
N PRO A 770 -45.37 -44.19 5.19
CA PRO A 770 -46.25 -43.31 4.45
C PRO A 770 -46.32 -41.97 5.19
N VAL A 771 -46.17 -40.89 4.46
CA VAL A 771 -46.16 -39.49 4.94
C VAL A 771 -47.37 -39.13 5.86
N HIS A 772 -48.33 -40.00 5.97
CA HIS A 772 -49.60 -39.83 6.75
C HIS A 772 -49.49 -40.23 8.22
N GLU A 773 -48.56 -41.09 8.63
CA GLU A 773 -48.45 -41.53 10.04
C GLU A 773 -47.58 -40.64 10.94
N VAL A 774 -46.76 -39.76 10.35
CA VAL A 774 -45.84 -38.90 11.09
C VAL A 774 -46.55 -37.75 11.84
N MET A 775 -47.75 -37.36 11.41
CA MET A 775 -48.54 -36.27 12.03
C MET A 775 -49.25 -36.61 13.35
N LEU A 776 -49.25 -37.84 13.77
CA LEU A 776 -50.09 -38.28 14.97
C LEU A 776 -49.21 -38.55 16.22
N VAL A 777 -47.88 -38.47 16.15
CA VAL A 777 -47.01 -38.83 17.29
C VAL A 777 -46.53 -37.60 18.08
N GLY A 778 -46.80 -36.38 17.60
CA GLY A 778 -46.23 -35.14 18.13
C GLY A 778 -47.20 -34.25 18.95
N ALA A 779 -48.39 -34.70 19.37
CA ALA A 779 -49.22 -33.93 20.29
C ALA A 779 -49.23 -34.60 21.69
N PRO A 780 -48.60 -34.01 22.70
CA PRO A 780 -48.88 -34.37 24.08
C PRO A 780 -50.30 -33.92 24.44
N ALA A 781 -51.05 -34.77 25.05
CA ALA A 781 -52.38 -34.50 25.59
C ALA A 781 -52.35 -33.47 26.73
#